data_9e7990cb9862eb4719d6ff436086874e
#
_entry.id   9e7990cb9862eb4719d6ff436086874e
#
_cell.length_a   1.000
_cell.length_b   1.000
_cell.length_c   1.000
_cell.angle_alpha   90.00
_cell.angle_beta   90.00
_cell.angle_gamma   90.00
#
_symmetry.space_group_name_H-M   'P 1'
#
loop_
_entity.id
_entity.type
_entity.pdbx_description
1 polymer ?
#
loop_
_entity_poly.entity_id
_entity_poly.type
_entity_poly.pdbx_seq_one_letter_code
_entity_poly.pdbx_strand_id
1 'polypeptide(L)'
;MSKAGGGKKAVKKQVKPEDCEVVEVLEVDDEQENGEENENKEKMEQGGEEGDAEEEEEAEGGGDEAPDGEENQDDGEEEEEDSKDPNDPYAYTKRDEFTSENFKIELRGLPRYFNVGQLKKLLNETLQLKAHKVKPAGPGKNWAYVTFRDQKAKDKAMVVLDEYTWKKSTFSVTSAKPVEDPLVKQKEVQEAKKKEEKEKEPDPDSHLSMAEKVTKSVIPLSHLSYKEQLQTKQKEALQTLRKFGTELAKVNPELVNWVHWQKLRRKGQVCEVEDIIPSPVTDAYRNKCEFTIGINPENDLPTVGFRIASYKEGSIHVGPIAHLCHLPDAMKKVALEFENFVRNSEHAPFNPATHEGVWRQLNVRTSRNRDILIVPVIHPQDMNEDALNELKKSIVEHFTEGQGKSLGVTSIFFKAIGQKEKDDDEEPDHLWGEEFITETIMDKKFRVSPDAFLQVNTAAAEVLYDTIGSIAELDGTSVLLDICCGTGTIGISLADRCLKVYGVEMVEKAADDARHNADDNGLDNIVIFTGKAEENMQVLIQHCQKVNTVGIVDPPRAGLNGNVVFGLRKCDNMKHLVYVSCDPNNAVKNFISLGRPQSKQYKGEFFIPLRAIPVDLFPHTPHFELVILFERWEERKWRRIMEEGWREETDSSDSDIKNIEGPSQIPSHKRVVCTIHQPTCIG
;
A
#
# COMPACT_ATOMS: atom_id res chain seq x y z
N MET A 1 -27.23 -22.15 -49.55
CA MET A 1 -27.30 -20.73 -49.88
C MET A 1 -26.88 -19.93 -48.67
N SER A 2 -25.80 -19.32 -48.83
CA SER A 2 -24.91 -18.70 -47.83
C SER A 2 -25.55 -17.55 -47.03
N LYS A 3 -25.33 -17.55 -45.71
CA LYS A 3 -25.41 -16.34 -44.90
C LYS A 3 -24.01 -16.03 -44.37
N ALA A 4 -23.44 -14.98 -44.86
CA ALA A 4 -22.25 -14.35 -44.32
C ALA A 4 -22.62 -13.54 -43.07
N GLY A 5 -22.07 -13.90 -41.95
CA GLY A 5 -22.08 -13.10 -40.71
C GLY A 5 -20.80 -12.29 -40.66
N GLY A 6 -20.90 -10.96 -40.81
CA GLY A 6 -19.76 -10.05 -40.67
C GLY A 6 -19.57 -9.75 -39.14
N GLY A 7 -18.49 -10.25 -38.58
CA GLY A 7 -18.01 -9.82 -37.29
C GLY A 7 -17.38 -8.44 -37.40
N LYS A 8 -17.80 -7.48 -36.63
CA LYS A 8 -17.16 -6.18 -36.47
C LYS A 8 -15.87 -6.38 -35.66
N LYS A 9 -14.71 -6.17 -36.30
CA LYS A 9 -13.43 -6.11 -35.57
C LYS A 9 -13.34 -4.76 -34.84
N ALA A 10 -12.93 -4.79 -33.61
CA ALA A 10 -12.64 -3.58 -32.81
C ALA A 10 -11.35 -2.93 -33.36
N VAL A 11 -11.40 -1.64 -33.61
CA VAL A 11 -10.27 -0.87 -34.10
C VAL A 11 -9.58 -0.21 -32.91
N LYS A 12 -8.33 -0.55 -32.64
CA LYS A 12 -7.50 0.17 -31.67
C LYS A 12 -6.92 1.43 -32.31
N LYS A 13 -7.14 2.57 -31.66
CA LYS A 13 -6.56 3.86 -32.07
C LYS A 13 -5.20 4.08 -31.40
N GLN A 14 -4.16 4.35 -32.16
CA GLN A 14 -2.84 4.75 -31.66
C GLN A 14 -2.51 6.16 -32.17
N VAL A 15 -1.91 6.98 -31.29
CA VAL A 15 -1.49 8.36 -31.62
C VAL A 15 0.01 8.36 -31.94
N LYS A 16 0.38 8.95 -33.09
CA LYS A 16 1.80 9.11 -33.48
C LYS A 16 2.40 10.38 -32.89
N PRO A 17 3.70 10.37 -32.51
CA PRO A 17 4.31 11.48 -31.77
C PRO A 17 4.49 12.79 -32.54
N GLU A 18 4.36 12.77 -33.87
CA GLU A 18 4.77 13.91 -34.70
C GLU A 18 3.64 14.79 -35.25
N ASP A 19 2.37 14.32 -35.31
CA ASP A 19 1.31 15.06 -36.03
C ASP A 19 -0.07 15.09 -35.35
N CYS A 20 -0.26 14.63 -34.13
CA CYS A 20 -1.57 14.60 -33.46
C CYS A 20 -2.76 14.06 -34.26
N GLU A 21 -2.51 13.30 -35.34
CA GLU A 21 -3.56 12.67 -36.16
C GLU A 21 -3.79 11.22 -35.71
N VAL A 22 -5.05 10.84 -35.61
CA VAL A 22 -5.48 9.48 -35.28
C VAL A 22 -5.34 8.60 -36.51
N VAL A 23 -4.50 7.57 -36.45
CA VAL A 23 -4.32 6.59 -37.53
C VAL A 23 -4.95 5.26 -37.12
N GLU A 24 -5.84 4.73 -37.96
CA GLU A 24 -6.38 3.37 -37.82
C GLU A 24 -5.34 2.34 -38.32
N VAL A 25 -4.96 1.43 -37.44
CA VAL A 25 -4.05 0.32 -37.75
C VAL A 25 -4.86 -0.98 -37.81
N LEU A 26 -4.76 -1.63 -38.98
CA LEU A 26 -5.32 -2.97 -39.18
C LEU A 26 -4.33 -4.01 -38.65
N GLU A 27 -4.78 -4.89 -37.77
CA GLU A 27 -4.01 -6.06 -37.33
C GLU A 27 -3.97 -7.11 -38.42
N VAL A 28 -2.78 -7.64 -38.70
CA VAL A 28 -2.56 -8.80 -39.57
C VAL A 28 -2.38 -10.00 -38.65
N ASP A 29 -3.21 -11.02 -38.82
CA ASP A 29 -3.13 -12.30 -38.13
C ASP A 29 -1.91 -13.08 -38.64
N ASP A 30 -0.97 -13.43 -37.76
CA ASP A 30 0.05 -14.43 -38.03
C ASP A 30 -0.50 -15.81 -37.64
N GLU A 31 -0.68 -16.65 -38.67
CA GLU A 31 -1.00 -18.08 -38.47
C GLU A 31 0.25 -18.86 -38.06
N GLN A 32 0.00 -19.84 -37.22
CA GLN A 32 0.95 -20.80 -36.67
C GLN A 32 1.53 -21.69 -37.80
N GLU A 33 2.83 -21.93 -37.77
CA GLU A 33 3.42 -23.16 -38.29
C GLU A 33 4.37 -23.79 -37.25
N ASN A 34 4.08 -25.06 -36.96
CA ASN A 34 4.91 -26.01 -36.20
C ASN A 34 6.09 -26.48 -37.03
N GLY A 35 7.23 -26.71 -36.41
CA GLY A 35 8.33 -27.41 -37.04
C GLY A 35 9.49 -27.72 -36.07
N GLU A 36 9.65 -28.98 -35.83
CA GLU A 36 10.51 -29.80 -35.00
C GLU A 36 12.03 -29.52 -35.06
N GLU A 37 12.66 -29.85 -33.90
CA GLU A 37 13.96 -30.52 -33.68
C GLU A 37 15.27 -29.91 -34.20
N ASN A 38 16.24 -29.68 -33.34
CA ASN A 38 17.39 -30.59 -33.16
C ASN A 38 18.41 -30.11 -32.13
N GLU A 39 18.93 -31.12 -31.45
CA GLU A 39 20.05 -31.13 -30.51
C GLU A 39 21.35 -30.53 -31.06
N ASN A 40 22.20 -29.95 -30.21
CA ASN A 40 23.54 -30.49 -29.99
C ASN A 40 24.30 -29.83 -28.82
N LYS A 41 24.87 -30.71 -28.09
CA LYS A 41 25.92 -30.70 -27.06
C LYS A 41 27.18 -29.90 -27.45
N GLU A 42 27.84 -29.44 -26.40
CA GLU A 42 29.17 -29.78 -25.88
C GLU A 42 29.75 -28.61 -25.07
N LYS A 43 30.03 -28.82 -23.82
CA LYS A 43 31.26 -29.19 -23.06
C LYS A 43 32.38 -28.14 -23.12
N MET A 44 32.83 -27.74 -22.00
CA MET A 44 34.06 -27.97 -21.22
C MET A 44 34.32 -26.78 -20.29
N GLU A 45 34.44 -26.99 -19.06
CA GLU A 45 35.56 -27.38 -18.12
C GLU A 45 36.31 -26.18 -17.53
N GLN A 46 36.25 -26.17 -16.23
CA GLN A 46 37.29 -26.29 -15.20
C GLN A 46 38.00 -25.04 -14.66
N GLY A 47 38.10 -25.12 -13.36
CA GLY A 47 39.17 -24.75 -12.46
C GLY A 47 38.85 -23.57 -11.58
N GLY A 48 38.89 -23.57 -10.31
CA GLY A 48 39.62 -24.28 -9.31
C GLY A 48 39.85 -23.38 -8.14
N GLU A 49 39.64 -23.91 -6.97
CA GLU A 49 40.37 -23.77 -5.71
C GLU A 49 40.31 -22.40 -4.97
N GLU A 50 39.76 -22.48 -3.81
CA GLU A 50 40.29 -22.68 -2.43
C GLU A 50 40.60 -21.41 -1.65
N GLY A 51 40.17 -21.44 -0.38
CA GLY A 51 40.79 -20.69 0.72
C GLY A 51 39.80 -20.32 1.82
N ASP A 52 39.55 -21.22 2.75
CA ASP A 52 39.55 -21.18 4.23
C ASP A 52 39.68 -19.81 4.88
N ALA A 53 39.05 -19.56 5.95
CA ALA A 53 38.83 -20.07 7.28
C ALA A 53 38.45 -18.93 8.24
N GLU A 54 37.57 -19.23 9.19
CA GLU A 54 37.56 -18.89 10.63
C GLU A 54 37.80 -17.43 11.04
N GLU A 55 37.17 -16.87 12.02
CA GLU A 55 36.78 -17.28 13.37
C GLU A 55 35.74 -16.34 14.00
N GLU A 56 35.14 -16.84 15.04
CA GLU A 56 34.23 -16.30 16.00
C GLU A 56 34.75 -15.03 16.72
N GLU A 57 33.85 -14.17 17.21
CA GLU A 57 33.83 -13.82 18.65
C GLU A 57 32.56 -13.09 19.04
N GLU A 58 32.01 -13.54 20.14
CA GLU A 58 30.89 -13.00 20.89
C GLU A 58 31.29 -11.66 21.59
N ALA A 59 30.33 -10.76 21.77
CA ALA A 59 30.29 -9.91 22.96
C ALA A 59 28.89 -9.38 23.24
N GLU A 60 28.48 -9.64 24.45
CA GLU A 60 27.27 -9.19 25.12
C GLU A 60 27.20 -7.67 25.34
N GLY A 61 25.97 -7.20 25.52
CA GLY A 61 25.76 -6.22 26.58
C GLY A 61 24.98 -4.96 26.23
N GLY A 62 23.85 -4.78 26.84
CA GLY A 62 23.34 -3.49 27.25
C GLY A 62 22.03 -3.06 26.61
N GLY A 63 20.96 -3.25 27.36
CA GLY A 63 19.65 -2.72 27.10
C GLY A 63 19.59 -1.21 27.23
N ASP A 64 18.54 -0.67 26.66
CA ASP A 64 17.63 0.25 27.35
C ASP A 64 16.45 0.61 26.42
N GLU A 65 15.31 0.37 26.98
CA GLU A 65 13.99 0.98 26.87
C GLU A 65 13.58 1.73 25.58
N ALA A 66 12.63 1.08 24.91
CA ALA A 66 11.69 1.74 23.99
C ALA A 66 10.54 2.35 24.80
N PRO A 67 9.99 3.49 24.40
CA PRO A 67 8.60 3.80 24.72
C PRO A 67 7.70 3.40 23.57
N ASP A 68 6.65 2.70 23.93
CA ASP A 68 5.53 2.28 23.13
C ASP A 68 4.94 3.44 22.33
N GLY A 69 4.90 3.27 21.02
CA GLY A 69 4.06 4.03 20.11
C GLY A 69 3.00 3.10 19.56
N GLU A 70 1.78 3.21 20.06
CA GLU A 70 0.62 2.52 19.54
C GLU A 70 0.39 2.91 18.07
N GLU A 71 0.67 1.98 17.17
CA GLU A 71 0.24 2.06 15.78
C GLU A 71 -1.26 1.72 15.73
N ASN A 72 -2.11 2.74 15.61
CA ASN A 72 -3.46 2.57 15.12
C ASN A 72 -3.38 2.18 13.63
N GLN A 73 -3.43 0.89 13.37
CA GLN A 73 -3.65 0.35 12.04
C GLN A 73 -5.14 0.51 11.71
N ASP A 74 -5.39 1.31 10.68
CA ASP A 74 -6.65 1.34 9.94
C ASP A 74 -6.78 -0.01 9.21
N ASP A 75 -7.79 -0.76 9.60
CA ASP A 75 -8.09 -2.09 9.05
C ASP A 75 -8.72 -1.94 7.66
N GLY A 76 -7.89 -1.66 6.65
CA GLY A 76 -8.19 -2.16 5.33
C GLY A 76 -7.98 -3.66 5.37
N GLU A 77 -8.95 -4.45 4.96
CA GLU A 77 -8.80 -5.87 4.72
C GLU A 77 -7.64 -6.10 3.75
N GLU A 78 -6.43 -6.23 4.29
CA GLU A 78 -5.37 -6.91 3.57
C GLU A 78 -5.76 -8.38 3.61
N GLU A 79 -6.32 -8.89 2.51
CA GLU A 79 -6.22 -10.30 2.20
C GLU A 79 -4.79 -10.72 2.51
N GLU A 80 -4.64 -11.65 3.44
CA GLU A 80 -3.40 -12.39 3.63
C GLU A 80 -3.14 -13.17 2.33
N GLU A 81 -2.71 -12.48 1.25
CA GLU A 81 -1.84 -13.13 0.30
C GLU A 81 -0.71 -13.69 1.13
N ASP A 82 -0.70 -15.00 1.21
CA ASP A 82 0.31 -15.85 1.81
C ASP A 82 1.67 -15.23 1.48
N SER A 83 2.12 -14.25 2.26
CA SER A 83 3.41 -13.62 2.10
C SER A 83 4.40 -14.75 2.37
N LYS A 84 4.82 -15.39 1.31
CA LYS A 84 5.87 -16.40 1.29
C LYS A 84 7.17 -15.68 1.61
N ASP A 85 7.29 -15.24 2.86
CA ASP A 85 8.59 -14.91 3.40
C ASP A 85 9.38 -16.24 3.40
N PRO A 86 10.38 -16.39 2.50
CA PRO A 86 11.16 -17.60 2.43
C PRO A 86 11.92 -17.88 3.74
N ASN A 87 11.96 -16.93 4.67
CA ASN A 87 12.61 -17.01 5.96
C ASN A 87 11.64 -17.16 7.15
N ASP A 88 10.33 -17.20 6.94
CA ASP A 88 9.38 -17.46 8.04
C ASP A 88 9.57 -18.90 8.58
N PRO A 89 10.12 -19.06 9.80
CA PRO A 89 10.34 -20.39 10.38
C PRO A 89 9.05 -21.13 10.68
N TYR A 90 7.89 -20.44 10.66
CA TYR A 90 6.56 -20.97 10.95
C TYR A 90 5.70 -21.15 9.69
N ALA A 91 6.18 -20.79 8.49
CA ALA A 91 5.43 -20.91 7.24
C ALA A 91 4.83 -22.32 7.02
N TYR A 92 5.47 -23.35 7.57
CA TYR A 92 5.01 -24.73 7.50
C TYR A 92 3.76 -24.99 8.39
N THR A 93 3.49 -24.16 9.40
CA THR A 93 2.33 -24.33 10.32
C THR A 93 1.06 -23.70 9.77
N LYS A 94 1.13 -22.89 8.71
CA LYS A 94 0.00 -22.22 8.07
C LYS A 94 -0.84 -23.12 7.16
N ARG A 95 -0.52 -24.42 7.07
CA ARG A 95 -1.30 -25.40 6.32
C ARG A 95 -2.26 -26.10 7.26
N ASP A 96 -3.53 -26.13 6.95
CA ASP A 96 -4.60 -26.71 7.76
C ASP A 96 -4.39 -28.18 8.12
N GLU A 97 -3.64 -28.94 7.31
CA GLU A 97 -3.35 -30.36 7.50
C GLU A 97 -1.98 -30.64 8.15
N PHE A 98 -1.21 -29.60 8.52
CA PHE A 98 0.13 -29.81 9.04
C PHE A 98 0.13 -30.04 10.55
N THR A 99 0.31 -31.30 10.98
CA THR A 99 0.76 -31.63 12.33
C THR A 99 2.02 -32.46 12.24
N SER A 100 3.10 -32.05 12.93
CA SER A 100 4.34 -32.83 13.01
C SER A 100 4.14 -34.21 13.63
N GLU A 101 3.03 -34.38 14.32
CA GLU A 101 2.57 -35.61 14.96
C GLU A 101 2.21 -36.69 13.97
N ASN A 102 1.54 -36.33 12.87
CA ASN A 102 1.00 -37.28 11.89
C ASN A 102 2.00 -37.61 10.79
N PHE A 103 2.92 -36.69 10.47
CA PHE A 103 3.80 -36.77 9.28
C PHE A 103 5.27 -37.09 9.61
N LYS A 104 5.49 -37.86 10.68
CA LYS A 104 6.82 -38.18 11.18
C LYS A 104 7.09 -39.68 11.11
N ILE A 105 8.29 -40.03 10.66
CA ILE A 105 8.78 -41.43 10.64
C ILE A 105 10.03 -41.53 11.50
N GLU A 106 10.29 -42.77 11.97
CA GLU A 106 11.51 -43.17 12.59
C GLU A 106 12.32 -44.02 11.60
N LEU A 107 13.46 -43.48 11.16
CA LEU A 107 14.35 -44.12 10.20
C LEU A 107 15.51 -44.75 10.97
N ARG A 108 15.56 -46.08 11.02
CA ARG A 108 16.60 -46.89 11.69
C ARG A 108 17.57 -47.51 10.67
N GLY A 109 18.70 -48.04 11.14
CA GLY A 109 19.68 -48.65 10.27
C GLY A 109 20.61 -47.68 9.58
N LEU A 110 20.71 -46.44 10.08
CA LEU A 110 21.66 -45.46 9.55
C LEU A 110 23.13 -45.88 9.84
N PRO A 111 24.10 -45.52 8.99
CA PRO A 111 25.52 -45.75 9.27
C PRO A 111 25.92 -45.11 10.62
N ARG A 112 26.83 -45.75 11.36
CA ARG A 112 27.20 -45.35 12.73
C ARG A 112 27.68 -43.90 12.88
N TYR A 113 28.19 -43.31 11.81
CA TYR A 113 28.66 -41.92 11.73
C TYR A 113 28.05 -41.26 10.48
N PHE A 114 26.72 -41.12 10.45
CA PHE A 114 26.07 -40.42 9.36
C PHE A 114 26.06 -38.90 9.61
N ASN A 115 26.21 -38.12 8.53
CA ASN A 115 26.04 -36.66 8.57
C ASN A 115 24.61 -36.32 8.16
N VAL A 116 23.97 -35.44 8.94
CA VAL A 116 22.57 -34.99 8.70
C VAL A 116 22.43 -34.34 7.32
N GLY A 117 23.40 -33.53 6.89
CA GLY A 117 23.40 -32.92 5.57
C GLY A 117 23.43 -33.94 4.43
N GLN A 118 24.24 -34.98 4.56
CA GLN A 118 24.30 -36.05 3.57
C GLN A 118 23.01 -36.89 3.55
N LEU A 119 22.37 -37.08 4.73
CA LEU A 119 21.07 -37.75 4.80
C LEU A 119 19.99 -36.90 4.18
N LYS A 120 19.95 -35.58 4.43
CA LYS A 120 19.02 -34.66 3.77
C LYS A 120 19.20 -34.64 2.25
N LYS A 121 20.42 -34.64 1.75
CA LYS A 121 20.73 -34.76 0.31
C LYS A 121 20.20 -36.06 -0.28
N LEU A 122 20.43 -37.20 0.40
CA LEU A 122 19.86 -38.46 -0.04
C LEU A 122 18.34 -38.41 -0.13
N LEU A 123 17.68 -37.93 0.92
CA LEU A 123 16.21 -37.91 1.00
C LEU A 123 15.59 -36.95 -0.03
N ASN A 124 16.17 -35.78 -0.22
CA ASN A 124 15.53 -34.71 -1.02
C ASN A 124 16.06 -34.62 -2.46
N GLU A 125 17.37 -34.81 -2.67
CA GLU A 125 17.96 -34.67 -4.00
C GLU A 125 17.97 -36.05 -4.75
N THR A 126 18.36 -37.14 -4.07
CA THR A 126 18.47 -38.47 -4.72
C THR A 126 17.12 -39.18 -4.79
N LEU A 127 16.38 -39.23 -3.67
CA LEU A 127 15.10 -39.95 -3.55
C LEU A 127 13.86 -39.08 -3.73
N GLN A 128 14.01 -37.80 -3.81
CA GLN A 128 12.91 -36.80 -4.02
C GLN A 128 11.71 -36.98 -3.08
N LEU A 129 11.98 -37.20 -1.78
CA LEU A 129 10.99 -37.50 -0.76
C LEU A 129 10.44 -36.26 -0.06
N LYS A 130 10.96 -35.06 -0.34
CA LYS A 130 10.52 -33.77 0.28
C LYS A 130 10.58 -33.79 1.81
N ALA A 131 11.62 -34.40 2.41
CA ALA A 131 11.83 -34.38 3.85
C ALA A 131 12.05 -32.97 4.36
N HIS A 132 11.22 -32.52 5.31
CA HIS A 132 11.28 -31.16 5.86
C HIS A 132 12.36 -31.04 6.94
N LYS A 133 12.34 -31.94 7.94
CA LYS A 133 13.25 -31.89 9.08
C LYS A 133 13.84 -33.29 9.35
N VAL A 134 15.13 -33.34 9.62
CA VAL A 134 15.82 -34.57 10.03
C VAL A 134 16.45 -34.31 11.40
N LYS A 135 16.03 -35.07 12.43
CA LYS A 135 16.54 -34.95 13.80
C LYS A 135 17.17 -36.28 14.22
N PRO A 136 18.52 -36.37 14.37
CA PRO A 136 19.17 -37.55 14.91
C PRO A 136 18.71 -37.85 16.34
N ALA A 137 18.69 -39.12 16.71
CA ALA A 137 18.28 -39.54 18.05
C ALA A 137 19.30 -39.19 19.15
N GLY A 138 20.54 -38.86 18.75
CA GLY A 138 21.63 -38.45 19.64
C GLY A 138 22.99 -38.99 19.18
N PRO A 139 24.08 -38.55 19.82
CA PRO A 139 25.42 -39.01 19.47
C PRO A 139 25.55 -40.54 19.56
N GLY A 140 26.13 -41.14 18.49
CA GLY A 140 26.36 -42.58 18.41
C GLY A 140 25.12 -43.43 18.15
N LYS A 141 23.92 -42.85 17.99
CA LYS A 141 22.73 -43.58 17.59
C LYS A 141 22.66 -43.72 16.07
N ASN A 142 22.21 -44.89 15.60
CA ASN A 142 22.10 -45.23 14.16
C ASN A 142 20.69 -45.08 13.63
N TRP A 143 19.92 -44.05 14.15
CA TRP A 143 18.59 -43.75 13.71
C TRP A 143 18.26 -42.27 13.88
N ALA A 144 17.25 -41.80 13.15
CA ALA A 144 16.79 -40.41 13.15
C ALA A 144 15.27 -40.31 12.94
N TYR A 145 14.70 -39.24 13.43
CA TYR A 145 13.35 -38.84 13.02
C TYR A 145 13.43 -38.04 11.74
N VAL A 146 12.50 -38.31 10.81
CA VAL A 146 12.29 -37.52 9.58
C VAL A 146 10.85 -37.06 9.56
N THR A 147 10.65 -35.76 9.40
CA THR A 147 9.31 -35.12 9.36
C THR A 147 9.02 -34.64 7.94
N PHE A 148 7.81 -34.85 7.49
CA PHE A 148 7.28 -34.41 6.19
C PHE A 148 6.22 -33.34 6.39
N ARG A 149 5.79 -32.69 5.30
CA ARG A 149 4.76 -31.64 5.35
C ARG A 149 3.35 -32.15 5.11
N ASP A 150 3.19 -33.34 4.58
CA ASP A 150 1.90 -33.95 4.28
C ASP A 150 1.94 -35.48 4.40
N GLN A 151 0.78 -36.10 4.51
CA GLN A 151 0.61 -37.53 4.64
C GLN A 151 1.14 -38.27 3.40
N LYS A 152 0.92 -37.72 2.21
CA LYS A 152 1.34 -38.32 0.93
C LYS A 152 2.86 -38.44 0.83
N ALA A 153 3.59 -37.42 1.27
CA ALA A 153 5.04 -37.44 1.32
C ALA A 153 5.57 -38.46 2.36
N LYS A 154 4.92 -38.55 3.54
CA LYS A 154 5.22 -39.54 4.56
C LYS A 154 5.03 -40.98 4.03
N ASP A 155 3.87 -41.26 3.43
CA ASP A 155 3.54 -42.60 2.91
C ASP A 155 4.51 -43.02 1.79
N LYS A 156 4.80 -42.08 0.88
CA LYS A 156 5.85 -42.32 -0.15
C LYS A 156 7.19 -42.61 0.48
N ALA A 157 7.57 -41.90 1.51
CA ALA A 157 8.85 -42.10 2.19
C ALA A 157 8.89 -43.44 2.93
N MET A 158 7.81 -43.89 3.55
CA MET A 158 7.74 -45.21 4.20
C MET A 158 7.95 -46.36 3.20
N VAL A 159 7.37 -46.25 2.00
CA VAL A 159 7.55 -47.27 0.96
C VAL A 159 8.96 -47.28 0.35
N VAL A 160 9.50 -46.05 0.08
CA VAL A 160 10.79 -45.93 -0.62
C VAL A 160 11.97 -46.21 0.27
N LEU A 161 11.88 -45.91 1.57
CA LEU A 161 12.97 -46.02 2.53
C LEU A 161 13.03 -47.40 3.22
N ASP A 162 11.93 -48.13 3.21
CA ASP A 162 11.96 -49.48 3.81
C ASP A 162 12.84 -50.43 2.98
N GLU A 163 13.74 -51.13 3.67
CA GLU A 163 14.79 -51.98 3.07
C GLU A 163 15.77 -51.23 2.12
N TYR A 164 15.72 -49.91 2.05
CA TYR A 164 16.68 -49.14 1.23
C TYR A 164 18.11 -49.25 1.78
N THR A 165 19.08 -49.55 0.92
CA THR A 165 20.47 -49.68 1.34
C THR A 165 21.29 -48.43 1.02
N TRP A 166 21.86 -47.80 2.04
CA TRP A 166 22.76 -46.66 1.93
C TRP A 166 24.07 -46.87 2.66
N LYS A 167 25.19 -46.71 1.96
CA LYS A 167 26.55 -46.91 2.51
C LYS A 167 26.72 -48.24 3.27
N LYS A 168 26.23 -49.34 2.71
CA LYS A 168 26.25 -50.70 3.27
C LYS A 168 25.38 -50.90 4.53
N SER A 169 24.49 -49.98 4.80
CA SER A 169 23.50 -50.08 5.89
C SER A 169 22.09 -50.12 5.29
N THR A 170 21.26 -51.06 5.75
CA THR A 170 19.88 -51.21 5.29
C THR A 170 18.94 -50.47 6.26
N PHE A 171 18.04 -49.70 5.73
CA PHE A 171 17.09 -48.93 6.51
C PHE A 171 15.88 -49.78 6.92
N SER A 172 15.31 -49.43 8.05
CA SER A 172 14.01 -49.90 8.52
C SER A 172 13.20 -48.66 8.94
N VAL A 173 11.96 -48.57 8.46
CA VAL A 173 11.12 -47.40 8.66
C VAL A 173 9.87 -47.76 9.45
N THR A 174 9.58 -46.96 10.46
CA THR A 174 8.35 -47.10 11.23
C THR A 174 7.70 -45.72 11.42
N SER A 175 6.36 -45.67 11.52
CA SER A 175 5.65 -44.44 11.87
C SER A 175 6.05 -44.04 13.30
N ALA A 176 6.53 -42.82 13.48
CA ALA A 176 6.87 -42.31 14.81
C ALA A 176 5.60 -42.06 15.65
N LYS A 177 5.72 -42.24 16.97
CA LYS A 177 4.64 -41.84 17.88
C LYS A 177 4.40 -40.34 17.72
N PRO A 178 3.14 -39.90 17.73
CA PRO A 178 2.79 -38.49 17.71
C PRO A 178 3.50 -37.73 18.85
N VAL A 179 4.20 -36.67 18.49
CA VAL A 179 4.82 -35.74 19.46
C VAL A 179 4.62 -34.35 18.90
N GLU A 180 3.93 -33.52 19.65
CA GLU A 180 3.64 -32.14 19.31
C GLU A 180 4.93 -31.37 18.92
N ASP A 181 4.87 -30.55 17.87
CA ASP A 181 6.03 -29.76 17.46
C ASP A 181 6.32 -28.70 18.53
N PRO A 182 7.53 -28.65 19.09
CA PRO A 182 7.88 -27.71 20.13
C PRO A 182 7.68 -26.24 19.73
N LEU A 183 7.80 -25.91 18.42
CA LEU A 183 7.62 -24.56 17.92
C LEU A 183 6.14 -24.17 17.87
N VAL A 184 5.26 -25.11 17.43
CA VAL A 184 3.80 -24.90 17.48
C VAL A 184 3.36 -24.70 18.89
N LYS A 185 3.80 -25.55 19.81
CA LYS A 185 3.49 -25.44 21.22
C LYS A 185 3.98 -24.15 21.87
N GLN A 186 5.19 -23.69 21.50
CA GLN A 186 5.70 -22.39 21.98
C GLN A 186 4.86 -21.23 21.44
N LYS A 187 4.44 -21.27 20.19
CA LYS A 187 3.56 -20.27 19.58
C LYS A 187 2.21 -20.24 20.30
N GLU A 188 1.57 -21.39 20.47
CA GLU A 188 0.28 -21.50 21.19
C GLU A 188 0.38 -21.03 22.66
N VAL A 189 1.48 -21.35 23.35
CA VAL A 189 1.72 -20.87 24.72
C VAL A 189 1.97 -19.36 24.75
N GLN A 190 2.67 -18.80 23.75
CA GLN A 190 2.86 -17.36 23.66
C GLN A 190 1.57 -16.62 23.30
N GLU A 191 0.77 -17.17 22.39
CA GLU A 191 -0.53 -16.60 22.01
C GLU A 191 -1.53 -16.70 23.19
N ALA A 192 -1.55 -17.84 23.88
CA ALA A 192 -2.36 -17.99 25.08
C ALA A 192 -1.94 -17.04 26.20
N LYS A 193 -0.63 -16.84 26.42
CA LYS A 193 -0.13 -15.85 27.40
C LYS A 193 -0.49 -14.43 26.99
N LYS A 194 -0.31 -14.05 25.71
CA LYS A 194 -0.73 -12.73 25.21
C LYS A 194 -2.23 -12.50 25.36
N LYS A 195 -3.03 -13.57 25.15
CA LYS A 195 -4.48 -13.50 25.35
C LYS A 195 -4.86 -13.38 26.83
N GLU A 196 -4.21 -14.16 27.70
CA GLU A 196 -4.40 -14.05 29.17
C GLU A 196 -3.90 -12.72 29.74
N GLU A 197 -2.84 -12.13 29.21
CA GLU A 197 -2.33 -10.81 29.60
C GLU A 197 -3.30 -9.70 29.15
N LYS A 198 -3.81 -9.76 27.91
CA LYS A 198 -4.86 -8.84 27.43
C LYS A 198 -6.18 -8.94 28.19
N GLU A 199 -6.57 -10.15 28.65
CA GLU A 199 -7.78 -10.35 29.45
C GLU A 199 -7.61 -9.86 30.91
N LYS A 200 -6.39 -9.62 31.37
CA LYS A 200 -6.09 -9.18 32.75
C LYS A 200 -5.92 -7.68 32.90
N GLU A 201 -5.65 -6.96 31.84
CA GLU A 201 -5.65 -5.49 31.86
C GLU A 201 -7.09 -4.99 31.71
N PRO A 202 -7.61 -4.22 32.65
CA PRO A 202 -8.91 -3.58 32.47
C PRO A 202 -8.82 -2.65 31.25
N ASP A 203 -9.77 -2.78 30.32
CA ASP A 203 -9.92 -1.85 29.19
C ASP A 203 -9.81 -0.41 29.72
N PRO A 204 -8.76 0.34 29.37
CA PRO A 204 -8.57 1.71 29.87
C PRO A 204 -9.75 2.61 29.50
N ASP A 205 -10.52 2.25 28.49
CA ASP A 205 -11.69 2.98 27.99
C ASP A 205 -13.02 2.39 28.49
N SER A 206 -12.97 1.44 29.44
CA SER A 206 -14.19 0.80 30.00
C SER A 206 -15.19 1.78 30.62
N HIS A 207 -14.70 2.96 31.05
CA HIS A 207 -15.52 4.03 31.64
C HIS A 207 -16.17 4.96 30.60
N LEU A 208 -15.75 4.88 29.32
CA LEU A 208 -16.25 5.72 28.25
C LEU A 208 -17.57 5.16 27.68
N SER A 209 -18.50 6.06 27.34
CA SER A 209 -19.67 5.73 26.54
C SER A 209 -19.28 5.26 25.13
N MET A 210 -20.19 4.58 24.45
CA MET A 210 -19.97 4.14 23.07
C MET A 210 -19.69 5.32 22.12
N ALA A 211 -20.37 6.44 22.32
CA ALA A 211 -20.13 7.67 21.56
C ALA A 211 -18.70 8.22 21.78
N GLU A 212 -18.21 8.21 23.01
CA GLU A 212 -16.84 8.65 23.32
C GLU A 212 -15.78 7.69 22.75
N LYS A 213 -16.02 6.37 22.81
CA LYS A 213 -15.15 5.37 22.17
C LYS A 213 -15.07 5.56 20.66
N VAL A 214 -16.21 5.78 19.98
CA VAL A 214 -16.24 6.10 18.54
C VAL A 214 -15.49 7.41 18.26
N THR A 215 -15.70 8.45 19.06
CA THR A 215 -14.97 9.73 18.90
C THR A 215 -13.46 9.52 18.96
N LYS A 216 -13.00 8.77 19.97
CA LYS A 216 -11.57 8.47 20.17
C LYS A 216 -10.99 7.66 19.00
N SER A 217 -11.76 6.75 18.43
CA SER A 217 -11.33 5.92 17.29
C SER A 217 -11.33 6.68 15.96
N VAL A 218 -12.41 7.41 15.66
CA VAL A 218 -12.64 8.01 14.33
C VAL A 218 -12.04 9.41 14.19
N ILE A 219 -12.15 10.23 15.24
CA ILE A 219 -11.68 11.63 15.26
C ILE A 219 -10.84 11.92 16.53
N PRO A 220 -9.73 11.19 16.72
CA PRO A 220 -8.96 11.22 17.99
C PRO A 220 -8.41 12.59 18.38
N LEU A 221 -8.23 13.51 17.43
CA LEU A 221 -7.74 14.86 17.71
C LEU A 221 -8.86 15.88 17.92
N SER A 222 -10.15 15.50 17.92
CA SER A 222 -11.27 16.41 18.06
C SER A 222 -11.30 17.16 19.40
N HIS A 223 -10.62 16.65 20.43
CA HIS A 223 -10.45 17.31 21.73
C HIS A 223 -9.43 18.47 21.71
N LEU A 224 -8.60 18.57 20.67
CA LEU A 224 -7.61 19.63 20.49
C LEU A 224 -8.20 20.77 19.67
N SER A 225 -7.72 22.00 19.92
CA SER A 225 -8.00 23.11 19.00
C SER A 225 -7.42 22.82 17.61
N TYR A 226 -8.04 23.34 16.56
CA TYR A 226 -7.57 23.10 15.19
C TYR A 226 -6.09 23.50 14.98
N LYS A 227 -5.65 24.56 15.64
CA LYS A 227 -4.24 24.98 15.63
C LYS A 227 -3.30 23.90 16.22
N GLU A 228 -3.71 23.28 17.32
CA GLU A 228 -2.91 22.21 17.95
C GLU A 228 -2.90 20.95 17.09
N GLN A 229 -4.02 20.64 16.42
CA GLN A 229 -4.07 19.55 15.43
C GLN A 229 -3.05 19.77 14.32
N LEU A 230 -3.00 20.96 13.71
CA LEU A 230 -2.04 21.33 12.69
C LEU A 230 -0.59 21.24 13.19
N GLN A 231 -0.31 21.69 14.41
CA GLN A 231 1.02 21.58 15.02
C GLN A 231 1.47 20.12 15.21
N THR A 232 0.54 19.25 15.59
CA THR A 232 0.79 17.82 15.75
C THR A 232 1.18 17.19 14.40
N LYS A 233 0.39 17.44 13.36
CA LYS A 233 0.65 16.95 12.00
C LYS A 233 1.95 17.51 11.40
N GLN A 234 2.21 18.81 11.62
CA GLN A 234 3.48 19.44 11.21
C GLN A 234 4.68 18.77 11.85
N LYS A 235 4.59 18.46 13.15
CA LYS A 235 5.67 17.77 13.88
C LYS A 235 5.94 16.39 13.30
N GLU A 236 4.91 15.65 12.97
CA GLU A 236 5.03 14.32 12.36
C GLU A 236 5.68 14.40 10.97
N ALA A 237 5.23 15.29 10.10
CA ALA A 237 5.85 15.53 8.80
C ALA A 237 7.35 15.83 8.91
N LEU A 238 7.72 16.71 9.85
CA LEU A 238 9.12 17.05 10.13
C LEU A 238 9.93 15.84 10.63
N GLN A 239 9.36 14.97 11.46
CA GLN A 239 10.02 13.77 11.94
C GLN A 239 10.26 12.75 10.83
N THR A 240 9.24 12.50 10.01
CA THR A 240 9.32 11.58 8.85
C THR A 240 10.39 12.03 7.85
N LEU A 241 10.44 13.33 7.52
CA LEU A 241 11.45 13.86 6.59
C LEU A 241 12.87 13.83 7.18
N ARG A 242 13.04 14.00 8.48
CA ARG A 242 14.35 13.80 9.15
C ARG A 242 14.83 12.35 9.07
N LYS A 243 13.91 11.40 9.32
CA LYS A 243 14.18 9.97 9.18
C LYS A 243 14.56 9.66 7.73
N PHE A 244 13.77 10.11 6.77
CA PHE A 244 14.05 9.96 5.34
C PHE A 244 15.45 10.46 4.98
N GLY A 245 15.81 11.70 5.34
CA GLY A 245 17.14 12.24 5.03
C GLY A 245 18.29 11.48 5.67
N THR A 246 18.06 10.84 6.82
CA THR A 246 19.06 9.99 7.48
C THR A 246 19.25 8.67 6.73
N GLU A 247 18.16 8.03 6.33
CA GLU A 247 18.21 6.79 5.56
C GLU A 247 18.75 7.02 4.13
N LEU A 248 18.38 8.12 3.48
CA LEU A 248 18.89 8.49 2.17
C LEU A 248 20.43 8.59 2.15
N ALA A 249 21.02 9.23 3.15
CA ALA A 249 22.48 9.35 3.28
C ALA A 249 23.19 7.98 3.50
N LYS A 250 22.49 7.00 4.09
CA LYS A 250 23.04 5.64 4.27
C LYS A 250 23.05 4.85 2.97
N VAL A 251 22.03 5.01 2.13
CA VAL A 251 21.87 4.20 0.90
C VAL A 251 22.52 4.83 -0.32
N ASN A 252 22.76 6.14 -0.32
CA ASN A 252 23.41 6.85 -1.42
C ASN A 252 24.64 7.64 -0.94
N PRO A 253 25.86 7.07 -1.08
CA PRO A 253 27.11 7.75 -0.69
C PRO A 253 27.36 9.08 -1.42
N GLU A 254 26.87 9.24 -2.65
CA GLU A 254 27.02 10.47 -3.44
C GLU A 254 26.25 11.64 -2.81
N LEU A 255 25.21 11.37 -2.05
CA LEU A 255 24.35 12.37 -1.41
C LEU A 255 24.77 12.72 0.03
N VAL A 256 25.75 12.05 0.62
CA VAL A 256 26.13 12.30 2.04
C VAL A 256 26.43 13.76 2.30
N ASN A 257 27.27 14.39 1.46
CA ASN A 257 27.64 15.79 1.59
C ASN A 257 26.47 16.75 1.33
N TRP A 258 25.62 16.41 0.34
CA TRP A 258 24.42 17.19 0.03
C TRP A 258 23.39 17.11 1.17
N VAL A 259 23.11 15.92 1.72
CA VAL A 259 22.21 15.75 2.87
C VAL A 259 22.75 16.51 4.09
N HIS A 260 24.06 16.45 4.34
CA HIS A 260 24.68 17.18 5.44
C HIS A 260 24.49 18.70 5.27
N TRP A 261 24.79 19.23 4.09
CA TRP A 261 24.61 20.63 3.72
C TRP A 261 23.14 21.08 3.88
N GLN A 262 22.16 20.29 3.41
CA GLN A 262 20.73 20.57 3.60
C GLN A 262 20.35 20.63 5.08
N LYS A 263 20.78 19.64 5.88
CA LYS A 263 20.48 19.57 7.32
C LYS A 263 21.02 20.77 8.10
N LEU A 264 22.19 21.25 7.74
CA LEU A 264 22.75 22.46 8.37
C LEU A 264 21.88 23.70 8.11
N ARG A 265 21.47 23.91 6.86
CA ARG A 265 20.67 25.06 6.44
C ARG A 265 19.20 25.02 6.81
N ARG A 266 18.64 23.83 7.00
CA ARG A 266 17.19 23.61 7.13
C ARG A 266 16.80 22.96 8.47
N LYS A 267 17.46 23.36 9.55
CA LYS A 267 17.15 22.89 10.93
C LYS A 267 17.05 21.35 11.05
N GLY A 268 17.96 20.65 10.37
CA GLY A 268 18.00 19.18 10.37
C GLY A 268 17.13 18.49 9.32
N GLN A 269 16.45 19.23 8.45
CA GLN A 269 15.62 18.66 7.37
C GLN A 269 16.46 18.40 6.10
N VAL A 270 16.00 17.44 5.29
CA VAL A 270 16.66 17.05 4.02
C VAL A 270 16.23 17.94 2.85
N CYS A 271 15.11 18.64 2.97
CA CYS A 271 14.58 19.59 1.99
C CYS A 271 13.90 20.76 2.70
N GLU A 272 13.42 21.72 1.95
CA GLU A 272 12.55 22.77 2.46
C GLU A 272 11.21 22.17 2.88
N VAL A 273 10.77 22.49 4.10
CA VAL A 273 9.49 22.04 4.62
C VAL A 273 8.68 23.26 5.00
N GLU A 274 7.57 23.45 4.31
CA GLU A 274 6.65 24.55 4.59
C GLU A 274 5.73 24.22 5.78
N ASP A 275 5.08 25.25 6.27
CA ASP A 275 4.01 25.08 7.26
C ASP A 275 2.85 24.34 6.64
N ILE A 276 2.19 23.49 7.42
CA ILE A 276 1.03 22.72 6.97
C ILE A 276 -0.09 23.65 6.50
N ILE A 277 -0.59 23.39 5.30
CA ILE A 277 -1.73 24.12 4.74
C ILE A 277 -3.01 23.62 5.39
N PRO A 278 -3.80 24.50 6.03
CA PRO A 278 -5.03 24.10 6.70
C PRO A 278 -6.14 23.73 5.72
N SER A 279 -7.06 22.86 6.16
CA SER A 279 -8.32 22.63 5.45
C SER A 279 -9.21 23.88 5.49
N PRO A 280 -9.84 24.25 4.38
CA PRO A 280 -10.82 25.35 4.37
C PRO A 280 -12.08 25.06 5.22
N VAL A 281 -12.39 23.78 5.42
CA VAL A 281 -13.57 23.31 6.18
C VAL A 281 -13.11 22.23 7.16
N THR A 282 -13.46 22.39 8.44
CA THR A 282 -13.08 21.45 9.49
C THR A 282 -14.21 20.50 9.88
N ASP A 283 -15.46 20.93 9.71
CA ASP A 283 -16.64 20.15 10.07
C ASP A 283 -17.47 19.80 8.83
N ALA A 284 -18.22 18.72 8.91
CA ALA A 284 -19.10 18.26 7.83
C ALA A 284 -18.40 18.12 6.45
N TYR A 285 -17.12 17.87 6.44
CA TYR A 285 -16.30 17.84 5.22
C TYR A 285 -16.32 16.51 4.49
N ARG A 286 -16.57 15.40 5.23
CA ARG A 286 -16.39 14.06 4.71
C ARG A 286 -17.51 13.64 3.77
N ASN A 287 -17.18 13.48 2.48
CA ASN A 287 -18.16 13.21 1.42
C ASN A 287 -18.43 11.70 1.18
N LYS A 288 -17.61 10.79 1.67
CA LYS A 288 -17.81 9.33 1.61
C LYS A 288 -17.61 8.71 2.98
N CYS A 289 -18.50 7.80 3.37
CA CYS A 289 -18.36 7.02 4.58
C CYS A 289 -18.93 5.61 4.41
N GLU A 290 -18.24 4.65 4.97
CA GLU A 290 -18.61 3.24 5.02
C GLU A 290 -18.96 2.90 6.46
N PHE A 291 -20.26 2.82 6.75
CA PHE A 291 -20.76 2.55 8.09
C PHE A 291 -20.94 1.05 8.29
N THR A 292 -20.38 0.51 9.37
CA THR A 292 -20.65 -0.87 9.79
C THR A 292 -22.06 -0.96 10.38
N ILE A 293 -22.77 -2.05 10.10
CA ILE A 293 -24.04 -2.37 10.72
C ILE A 293 -23.81 -3.48 11.74
N GLY A 294 -24.14 -3.22 12.99
CA GLY A 294 -23.90 -4.15 14.09
C GLY A 294 -24.78 -3.86 15.29
N ILE A 295 -24.47 -4.45 16.42
CA ILE A 295 -25.22 -4.26 17.67
C ILE A 295 -24.51 -3.24 18.57
N ASN A 296 -25.25 -2.25 19.07
CA ASN A 296 -24.79 -1.35 20.10
C ASN A 296 -24.98 -2.00 21.49
N PRO A 297 -23.91 -2.24 22.25
CA PRO A 297 -23.98 -2.93 23.53
C PRO A 297 -24.65 -2.11 24.66
N GLU A 298 -24.88 -0.80 24.47
CA GLU A 298 -25.58 0.02 25.47
C GLU A 298 -27.09 -0.21 25.48
N ASN A 299 -27.66 -0.67 24.36
CA ASN A 299 -29.11 -0.82 24.20
C ASN A 299 -29.56 -2.10 23.50
N ASP A 300 -28.62 -2.94 23.07
CA ASP A 300 -28.85 -4.18 22.31
C ASP A 300 -29.61 -4.01 21.01
N LEU A 301 -29.56 -2.81 20.40
CA LEU A 301 -30.26 -2.52 19.14
C LEU A 301 -29.29 -2.51 17.95
N PRO A 302 -29.77 -2.89 16.74
CA PRO A 302 -29.07 -2.65 15.49
C PRO A 302 -28.72 -1.18 15.35
N THR A 303 -27.46 -0.92 15.02
CA THR A 303 -26.90 0.44 14.89
C THR A 303 -26.06 0.51 13.63
N VAL A 304 -26.25 1.61 12.88
CA VAL A 304 -25.45 1.98 11.72
C VAL A 304 -24.41 3.01 12.17
N GLY A 305 -23.14 2.59 12.20
CA GLY A 305 -22.11 3.44 12.76
C GLY A 305 -20.69 2.93 12.56
N PHE A 306 -19.83 3.15 13.53
CA PHE A 306 -18.45 2.68 13.48
C PHE A 306 -18.17 1.59 14.48
N ARG A 307 -17.37 0.61 14.07
CA ARG A 307 -16.83 -0.40 14.96
C ARG A 307 -15.88 0.26 15.97
N ILE A 308 -15.88 -0.25 17.20
CA ILE A 308 -15.11 0.38 18.30
C ILE A 308 -13.72 -0.22 18.44
N ALA A 309 -13.56 -1.48 18.05
CA ALA A 309 -12.30 -2.19 18.11
C ALA A 309 -12.11 -3.09 16.89
N SER A 310 -10.87 -3.48 16.61
CA SER A 310 -10.55 -4.34 15.47
C SER A 310 -11.11 -5.76 15.64
N TYR A 311 -11.32 -6.50 14.54
CA TYR A 311 -11.67 -7.92 14.57
C TYR A 311 -10.65 -8.77 15.36
N LYS A 312 -9.37 -8.38 15.34
CA LYS A 312 -8.30 -9.05 16.09
C LYS A 312 -8.50 -8.98 17.60
N GLU A 313 -9.26 -8.00 18.07
CA GLU A 313 -9.64 -7.81 19.48
C GLU A 313 -10.96 -8.48 19.83
N GLY A 314 -11.66 -9.05 18.85
CA GLY A 314 -12.91 -9.82 19.03
C GLY A 314 -14.15 -8.97 19.28
N SER A 315 -14.08 -7.64 19.14
CA SER A 315 -15.25 -6.78 19.30
C SER A 315 -16.07 -6.71 18.01
N ILE A 316 -17.35 -6.97 18.13
CA ILE A 316 -18.35 -6.84 17.05
C ILE A 316 -19.28 -5.63 17.28
N HIS A 317 -18.98 -4.83 18.30
CA HIS A 317 -19.83 -3.74 18.74
C HIS A 317 -19.70 -2.51 17.86
N VAL A 318 -20.84 -1.89 17.55
CA VAL A 318 -20.95 -0.69 16.73
C VAL A 318 -21.51 0.45 17.57
N GLY A 319 -20.86 1.62 17.49
CA GLY A 319 -21.30 2.81 18.20
C GLY A 319 -21.92 3.85 17.27
N PRO A 320 -22.70 4.82 17.84
CA PRO A 320 -23.50 5.79 17.10
C PRO A 320 -22.66 6.89 16.45
N ILE A 321 -23.23 7.57 15.42
CA ILE A 321 -22.55 8.58 14.61
C ILE A 321 -23.07 10.00 14.79
N ALA A 322 -24.23 10.19 15.44
CA ALA A 322 -24.93 11.47 15.46
C ALA A 322 -24.07 12.66 15.96
N HIS A 323 -23.16 12.39 16.89
CA HIS A 323 -22.27 13.37 17.52
C HIS A 323 -21.02 13.72 16.70
N LEU A 324 -20.69 12.98 15.64
CA LEU A 324 -19.47 13.16 14.87
C LEU A 324 -19.54 14.41 14.00
N CYS A 325 -18.65 15.38 14.27
CA CYS A 325 -18.66 16.69 13.62
C CYS A 325 -18.19 16.68 12.16
N HIS A 326 -17.31 15.76 11.79
CA HIS A 326 -16.74 15.68 10.45
C HIS A 326 -17.72 15.15 9.39
N LEU A 327 -18.83 14.51 9.80
CA LEU A 327 -19.84 13.96 8.91
C LEU A 327 -20.90 15.02 8.56
N PRO A 328 -21.27 15.18 7.28
CA PRO A 328 -22.40 16.05 6.87
C PRO A 328 -23.72 15.59 7.47
N ASP A 329 -24.60 16.55 7.78
CA ASP A 329 -25.92 16.23 8.33
C ASP A 329 -26.78 15.39 7.38
N ALA A 330 -26.67 15.59 6.07
CA ALA A 330 -27.35 14.77 5.08
C ALA A 330 -26.95 13.30 5.20
N MET A 331 -25.64 13.02 5.27
CA MET A 331 -25.10 11.69 5.45
C MET A 331 -25.55 11.04 6.76
N LYS A 332 -25.47 11.78 7.89
CA LYS A 332 -25.95 11.29 9.20
C LYS A 332 -27.44 10.94 9.16
N LYS A 333 -28.27 11.79 8.57
CA LYS A 333 -29.73 11.55 8.47
C LYS A 333 -30.04 10.31 7.66
N VAL A 334 -29.36 10.11 6.53
CA VAL A 334 -29.53 8.90 5.69
C VAL A 334 -29.11 7.64 6.44
N ALA A 335 -27.97 7.67 7.12
CA ALA A 335 -27.49 6.52 7.89
C ALA A 335 -28.42 6.20 9.08
N LEU A 336 -28.93 7.18 9.78
CA LEU A 336 -29.89 6.99 10.87
C LEU A 336 -31.27 6.51 10.38
N GLU A 337 -31.71 6.93 9.19
CA GLU A 337 -32.95 6.42 8.58
C GLU A 337 -32.76 4.99 8.10
N PHE A 338 -31.59 4.66 7.56
CA PHE A 338 -31.27 3.26 7.23
C PHE A 338 -31.19 2.37 8.50
N GLU A 339 -30.69 2.92 9.62
CA GLU A 339 -30.73 2.25 10.93
C GLU A 339 -32.19 1.92 11.34
N ASN A 340 -33.12 2.88 11.15
CA ASN A 340 -34.54 2.63 11.40
C ASN A 340 -35.10 1.53 10.48
N PHE A 341 -34.72 1.55 9.20
CA PHE A 341 -35.09 0.49 8.25
C PHE A 341 -34.59 -0.89 8.69
N VAL A 342 -33.31 -0.99 9.08
CA VAL A 342 -32.71 -2.24 9.59
C VAL A 342 -33.42 -2.73 10.86
N ARG A 343 -33.73 -1.85 11.79
CA ARG A 343 -34.46 -2.20 13.04
C ARG A 343 -35.86 -2.75 12.81
N ASN A 344 -36.50 -2.34 11.72
CA ASN A 344 -37.82 -2.81 11.32
C ASN A 344 -37.79 -3.99 10.35
N SER A 345 -36.61 -4.41 9.93
CA SER A 345 -36.36 -5.54 9.05
C SER A 345 -36.44 -6.86 9.83
N GLU A 346 -36.82 -7.95 9.16
CA GLU A 346 -36.76 -9.31 9.70
C GLU A 346 -35.32 -9.86 9.79
N HIS A 347 -34.35 -9.15 9.22
CA HIS A 347 -32.97 -9.58 9.10
C HIS A 347 -32.07 -8.93 10.15
N ALA A 348 -31.29 -9.76 10.83
CA ALA A 348 -30.32 -9.31 11.82
C ALA A 348 -29.06 -8.71 11.16
N PRO A 349 -28.32 -7.83 11.88
CA PRO A 349 -26.95 -7.45 11.50
C PRO A 349 -26.03 -8.67 11.38
N PHE A 350 -25.12 -8.63 10.43
CA PHE A 350 -24.13 -9.68 10.23
C PHE A 350 -23.12 -9.76 11.38
N ASN A 351 -22.96 -10.94 11.94
CA ASN A 351 -21.98 -11.23 12.96
C ASN A 351 -20.77 -11.94 12.33
N PRO A 352 -19.60 -11.29 12.23
CA PRO A 352 -18.41 -11.87 11.62
C PRO A 352 -17.80 -13.06 12.39
N ALA A 353 -18.15 -13.25 13.66
CA ALA A 353 -17.67 -14.37 14.47
C ALA A 353 -18.47 -15.66 14.24
N THR A 354 -19.80 -15.54 14.01
CA THR A 354 -20.68 -16.67 13.73
C THR A 354 -21.02 -16.82 12.26
N HIS A 355 -20.71 -15.81 11.43
CA HIS A 355 -21.11 -15.70 10.03
C HIS A 355 -22.63 -15.70 9.81
N GLU A 356 -23.40 -15.34 10.81
CA GLU A 356 -24.86 -15.25 10.77
C GLU A 356 -25.33 -13.80 10.66
N GLY A 357 -26.51 -13.59 10.07
CA GLY A 357 -27.09 -12.26 9.85
C GLY A 357 -26.85 -11.75 8.44
N VAL A 358 -27.52 -10.68 8.08
CA VAL A 358 -27.62 -10.17 6.70
C VAL A 358 -26.93 -8.82 6.53
N TRP A 359 -27.26 -7.85 7.38
CA TRP A 359 -26.81 -6.47 7.22
C TRP A 359 -25.35 -6.29 7.62
N ARG A 360 -24.46 -5.99 6.66
CA ARG A 360 -23.02 -5.81 6.92
C ARG A 360 -22.63 -4.35 7.04
N GLN A 361 -22.97 -3.54 6.03
CA GLN A 361 -22.41 -2.21 5.86
C GLN A 361 -23.40 -1.31 5.10
N LEU A 362 -23.30 -0.02 5.30
CA LEU A 362 -23.94 1.00 4.48
C LEU A 362 -22.89 1.99 4.00
N ASN A 363 -22.64 2.04 2.70
CA ASN A 363 -21.79 3.06 2.11
C ASN A 363 -22.68 4.26 1.72
N VAL A 364 -22.29 5.43 2.15
CA VAL A 364 -22.98 6.68 1.82
C VAL A 364 -21.99 7.65 1.21
N ARG A 365 -22.36 8.20 0.07
CA ARG A 365 -21.61 9.26 -0.59
C ARG A 365 -22.50 10.48 -0.81
N THR A 366 -21.96 11.66 -0.56
CA THR A 366 -22.65 12.95 -0.76
C THR A 366 -21.79 13.86 -1.61
N SER A 367 -22.39 14.76 -2.41
CA SER A 367 -21.66 15.75 -3.20
C SER A 367 -22.05 17.19 -2.81
N ARG A 368 -21.23 18.16 -3.23
CA ARG A 368 -21.57 19.59 -3.15
C ARG A 368 -22.81 19.94 -3.96
N ASN A 369 -23.10 19.14 -5.01
CA ASN A 369 -24.29 19.29 -5.83
C ASN A 369 -25.57 18.76 -5.16
N ARG A 370 -25.45 18.26 -3.91
CA ARG A 370 -26.51 17.66 -3.10
C ARG A 370 -26.96 16.28 -3.56
N ASP A 371 -26.17 15.60 -4.39
CA ASP A 371 -26.44 14.20 -4.69
C ASP A 371 -26.14 13.36 -3.45
N ILE A 372 -26.92 12.32 -3.26
CA ILE A 372 -26.77 11.33 -2.20
C ILE A 372 -26.87 9.94 -2.80
N LEU A 373 -25.79 9.20 -2.76
CA LEU A 373 -25.70 7.83 -3.21
C LEU A 373 -25.56 6.90 -2.00
N ILE A 374 -26.34 5.82 -1.99
CA ILE A 374 -26.26 4.77 -0.97
C ILE A 374 -25.99 3.41 -1.60
N VAL A 375 -25.16 2.63 -0.91
CA VAL A 375 -24.90 1.23 -1.24
C VAL A 375 -25.04 0.40 0.02
N PRO A 376 -26.22 -0.18 0.30
CA PRO A 376 -26.37 -1.24 1.29
C PRO A 376 -25.57 -2.47 0.86
N VAL A 377 -24.74 -2.98 1.80
CA VAL A 377 -23.93 -4.17 1.62
C VAL A 377 -24.44 -5.26 2.56
N ILE A 378 -24.74 -6.44 2.02
CA ILE A 378 -25.27 -7.55 2.80
C ILE A 378 -24.44 -8.83 2.64
N HIS A 379 -24.63 -9.75 3.58
CA HIS A 379 -24.30 -11.15 3.39
C HIS A 379 -25.60 -11.90 3.00
N PRO A 380 -25.69 -12.50 1.82
CA PRO A 380 -26.94 -13.05 1.31
C PRO A 380 -27.44 -14.28 2.09
N GLN A 381 -26.60 -14.90 2.93
CA GLN A 381 -26.92 -16.15 3.61
C GLN A 381 -27.44 -17.20 2.61
N ASP A 382 -28.53 -17.88 2.95
CA ASP A 382 -29.21 -18.85 2.09
C ASP A 382 -30.42 -18.23 1.34
N MET A 383 -30.43 -16.91 1.12
CA MET A 383 -31.52 -16.25 0.37
C MET A 383 -31.55 -16.75 -1.07
N ASN A 384 -32.77 -17.07 -1.55
CA ASN A 384 -33.00 -17.30 -2.96
C ASN A 384 -33.12 -15.94 -3.72
N GLU A 385 -33.10 -16.00 -5.02
CA GLU A 385 -33.18 -14.81 -5.89
C GLU A 385 -34.45 -13.98 -5.67
N ASP A 386 -35.60 -14.63 -5.42
CA ASP A 386 -36.87 -13.94 -5.16
C ASP A 386 -36.80 -13.13 -3.85
N ALA A 387 -36.30 -13.71 -2.77
CA ALA A 387 -36.09 -13.02 -1.48
C ALA A 387 -35.13 -11.88 -1.59
N LEU A 388 -34.02 -12.04 -2.35
CA LEU A 388 -33.06 -11.00 -2.60
C LEU A 388 -33.67 -9.83 -3.39
N ASN A 389 -34.47 -10.12 -4.41
CA ASN A 389 -35.18 -9.11 -5.20
C ASN A 389 -36.25 -8.37 -4.38
N GLU A 390 -36.94 -9.05 -3.47
CA GLU A 390 -37.89 -8.42 -2.56
C GLU A 390 -37.19 -7.48 -1.58
N LEU A 391 -36.02 -7.87 -1.06
CA LEU A 391 -35.18 -7.03 -0.22
C LEU A 391 -34.71 -5.77 -0.97
N LYS A 392 -34.16 -5.92 -2.18
CA LYS A 392 -33.76 -4.80 -3.05
C LYS A 392 -34.92 -3.83 -3.30
N LYS A 393 -36.10 -4.36 -3.62
CA LYS A 393 -37.31 -3.58 -3.84
C LYS A 393 -37.75 -2.81 -2.59
N SER A 394 -37.74 -3.46 -1.42
CA SER A 394 -38.10 -2.81 -0.16
C SER A 394 -37.19 -1.62 0.20
N ILE A 395 -35.88 -1.73 -0.09
CA ILE A 395 -34.92 -0.62 0.07
C ILE A 395 -35.29 0.54 -0.85
N VAL A 396 -35.54 0.26 -2.13
CA VAL A 396 -35.92 1.30 -3.11
C VAL A 396 -37.22 1.98 -2.67
N GLU A 397 -38.26 1.22 -2.35
CA GLU A 397 -39.57 1.77 -1.90
C GLU A 397 -39.41 2.63 -0.65
N HIS A 398 -38.58 2.22 0.31
CA HIS A 398 -38.32 3.00 1.53
C HIS A 398 -37.78 4.40 1.25
N PHE A 399 -36.79 4.53 0.36
CA PHE A 399 -36.15 5.81 0.07
C PHE A 399 -36.81 6.63 -1.04
N THR A 400 -37.68 6.03 -1.87
CA THR A 400 -38.38 6.73 -2.97
C THR A 400 -39.81 7.07 -2.66
N GLU A 401 -40.51 6.25 -1.89
CA GLU A 401 -41.95 6.39 -1.59
C GLU A 401 -42.22 6.42 -0.08
N GLY A 402 -41.38 5.75 0.73
CA GLY A 402 -41.50 5.58 2.17
C GLY A 402 -40.97 6.74 3.02
N GLN A 403 -40.58 6.42 4.26
CA GLN A 403 -40.13 7.40 5.26
C GLN A 403 -38.83 8.09 4.84
N GLY A 404 -37.95 7.39 4.12
CA GLY A 404 -36.68 7.92 3.64
C GLY A 404 -36.79 8.91 2.47
N LYS A 405 -37.95 9.05 1.82
CA LYS A 405 -38.17 9.91 0.64
C LYS A 405 -37.74 11.36 0.85
N SER A 406 -38.00 11.89 2.03
CA SER A 406 -37.69 13.31 2.37
C SER A 406 -36.20 13.60 2.45
N LEU A 407 -35.33 12.59 2.48
CA LEU A 407 -33.89 12.74 2.58
C LEU A 407 -33.23 13.05 1.23
N GLY A 408 -33.96 12.82 0.11
CA GLY A 408 -33.50 13.20 -1.22
C GLY A 408 -32.34 12.33 -1.72
N VAL A 409 -32.35 11.01 -1.42
CA VAL A 409 -31.42 10.05 -2.03
C VAL A 409 -31.59 10.09 -3.54
N THR A 410 -30.49 10.23 -4.29
CA THR A 410 -30.49 10.37 -5.76
C THR A 410 -30.08 9.10 -6.47
N SER A 411 -29.38 8.21 -5.78
CA SER A 411 -28.86 6.96 -6.35
C SER A 411 -28.89 5.84 -5.31
N ILE A 412 -29.39 4.68 -5.69
CA ILE A 412 -29.44 3.49 -4.83
C ILE A 412 -28.79 2.35 -5.58
N PHE A 413 -27.74 1.84 -4.98
CA PHE A 413 -27.04 0.62 -5.39
C PHE A 413 -27.20 -0.46 -4.33
N PHE A 414 -26.71 -1.65 -4.62
CA PHE A 414 -26.79 -2.78 -3.70
C PHE A 414 -25.61 -3.74 -3.95
N LYS A 415 -25.01 -4.25 -2.90
CA LYS A 415 -23.92 -5.24 -3.01
C LYS A 415 -24.20 -6.42 -2.09
N ALA A 416 -24.09 -7.65 -2.61
CA ALA A 416 -24.18 -8.88 -1.84
C ALA A 416 -22.79 -9.54 -1.81
N ILE A 417 -22.22 -9.69 -0.62
CA ILE A 417 -20.89 -10.28 -0.43
C ILE A 417 -21.04 -11.59 0.32
N GLY A 418 -20.78 -12.72 -0.36
CA GLY A 418 -20.81 -14.08 0.19
C GLY A 418 -19.50 -14.48 0.88
N GLN A 419 -19.29 -15.79 1.08
CA GLN A 419 -18.08 -16.37 1.69
C GLN A 419 -16.93 -16.59 0.70
N LYS A 420 -17.13 -16.36 -0.59
CA LYS A 420 -16.13 -16.63 -1.63
C LYS A 420 -15.38 -15.33 -1.97
N GLU A 421 -14.05 -15.39 -1.92
CA GLU A 421 -13.11 -14.32 -2.28
C GLU A 421 -13.35 -13.67 -3.67
N LYS A 422 -14.21 -14.25 -4.52
CA LYS A 422 -14.56 -13.72 -5.83
C LYS A 422 -15.70 -12.71 -5.84
N ASP A 423 -16.47 -12.63 -4.74
CA ASP A 423 -17.67 -11.79 -4.68
C ASP A 423 -17.30 -10.33 -4.31
N ASP A 424 -16.09 -10.08 -3.82
CA ASP A 424 -15.62 -8.74 -3.44
C ASP A 424 -15.30 -7.85 -4.65
N ASP A 425 -14.95 -8.46 -5.80
CA ASP A 425 -14.65 -7.76 -7.06
C ASP A 425 -15.90 -7.46 -7.90
N GLU A 426 -17.09 -7.89 -7.49
CA GLU A 426 -18.32 -7.62 -8.24
C GLU A 426 -18.78 -6.17 -8.05
N GLU A 427 -19.12 -5.51 -9.16
CA GLU A 427 -19.67 -4.16 -9.13
C GLU A 427 -21.04 -4.16 -8.41
N PRO A 428 -21.36 -3.10 -7.63
CA PRO A 428 -22.69 -2.98 -7.03
C PRO A 428 -23.81 -2.91 -8.07
N ASP A 429 -24.90 -3.64 -7.82
CA ASP A 429 -26.11 -3.58 -8.66
C ASP A 429 -26.75 -2.19 -8.58
N HIS A 430 -26.98 -1.53 -9.71
CA HIS A 430 -27.76 -0.31 -9.77
C HIS A 430 -29.25 -0.63 -9.62
N LEU A 431 -29.89 -0.10 -8.59
CA LEU A 431 -31.31 -0.35 -8.30
C LEU A 431 -32.23 0.79 -8.73
N TRP A 432 -31.79 2.04 -8.51
CA TRP A 432 -32.65 3.21 -8.79
C TRP A 432 -31.84 4.50 -8.85
N GLY A 433 -32.32 5.46 -9.67
CA GLY A 433 -31.81 6.81 -9.77
C GLY A 433 -30.64 6.93 -10.75
N GLU A 434 -29.70 7.83 -10.47
CA GLU A 434 -28.54 8.09 -11.31
C GLU A 434 -27.46 7.00 -11.12
N GLU A 435 -26.73 6.67 -12.19
CA GLU A 435 -25.65 5.67 -12.15
C GLU A 435 -24.37 6.20 -11.48
N PHE A 436 -24.29 7.48 -11.20
CA PHE A 436 -23.16 8.15 -10.54
C PHE A 436 -23.65 9.41 -9.83
N ILE A 437 -22.86 9.95 -8.92
CA ILE A 437 -23.05 11.31 -8.42
C ILE A 437 -22.09 12.27 -9.13
N THR A 438 -22.44 13.54 -9.16
CA THR A 438 -21.56 14.57 -9.73
C THR A 438 -20.96 15.41 -8.62
N GLU A 439 -19.62 15.48 -8.58
CA GLU A 439 -18.89 16.40 -7.69
C GLU A 439 -18.23 17.52 -8.52
N THR A 440 -18.12 18.69 -7.91
CA THR A 440 -17.45 19.84 -8.52
C THR A 440 -16.17 20.17 -7.77
N ILE A 441 -15.03 20.14 -8.47
CA ILE A 441 -13.69 20.41 -7.94
C ILE A 441 -12.98 21.39 -8.88
N MET A 442 -12.52 22.56 -8.38
CA MET A 442 -11.85 23.60 -9.18
C MET A 442 -12.62 23.95 -10.46
N ASP A 443 -13.95 24.14 -10.33
CA ASP A 443 -14.89 24.45 -11.42
C ASP A 443 -15.05 23.35 -12.49
N LYS A 444 -14.43 22.19 -12.33
CA LYS A 444 -14.60 21.01 -13.19
C LYS A 444 -15.61 20.05 -12.56
N LYS A 445 -16.41 19.38 -13.41
CA LYS A 445 -17.39 18.38 -12.97
C LYS A 445 -16.81 16.99 -13.10
N PHE A 446 -17.01 16.17 -12.07
CA PHE A 446 -16.54 14.80 -12.01
C PHE A 446 -17.71 13.86 -11.75
N ARG A 447 -17.87 12.87 -12.61
CA ARG A 447 -18.71 11.69 -12.34
C ARG A 447 -17.98 10.83 -11.33
N VAL A 448 -18.70 10.35 -10.35
CA VAL A 448 -18.16 9.50 -9.29
C VAL A 448 -19.06 8.30 -9.14
N SER A 449 -18.61 7.17 -9.67
CA SER A 449 -19.27 5.86 -9.52
C SER A 449 -19.21 5.37 -8.07
N PRO A 450 -20.04 4.40 -7.64
CA PRO A 450 -20.10 3.94 -6.24
C PRO A 450 -18.74 3.58 -5.64
N ASP A 451 -17.93 2.79 -6.36
CA ASP A 451 -16.64 2.29 -5.90
C ASP A 451 -15.46 3.20 -6.29
N ALA A 452 -15.70 4.23 -7.12
CA ALA A 452 -14.64 5.14 -7.54
C ALA A 452 -14.01 5.88 -6.36
N PHE A 453 -12.68 6.01 -6.40
CA PHE A 453 -11.97 6.84 -5.43
C PHE A 453 -12.16 8.33 -5.73
N LEU A 454 -12.47 9.09 -4.70
CA LEU A 454 -12.45 10.55 -4.69
C LEU A 454 -11.99 11.00 -3.31
N GLN A 455 -11.16 12.02 -3.23
CA GLN A 455 -10.73 12.59 -1.95
C GLN A 455 -11.94 12.95 -1.09
N VAL A 456 -11.94 12.49 0.17
CA VAL A 456 -13.11 12.58 1.06
C VAL A 456 -13.45 13.99 1.56
N ASN A 457 -12.56 14.94 1.33
CA ASN A 457 -12.72 16.36 1.66
C ASN A 457 -12.53 17.19 0.40
N THR A 458 -13.61 17.47 -0.31
CA THR A 458 -13.58 18.18 -1.60
C THR A 458 -12.93 19.56 -1.50
N ALA A 459 -13.19 20.32 -0.41
CA ALA A 459 -12.60 21.63 -0.22
C ALA A 459 -11.07 21.59 -0.02
N ALA A 460 -10.59 20.62 0.74
CA ALA A 460 -9.16 20.45 0.95
C ALA A 460 -8.48 19.79 -0.27
N ALA A 461 -9.20 18.98 -1.06
CA ALA A 461 -8.71 18.43 -2.31
C ALA A 461 -8.40 19.54 -3.34
N GLU A 462 -9.23 20.58 -3.42
CA GLU A 462 -8.94 21.76 -4.26
C GLU A 462 -7.65 22.46 -3.84
N VAL A 463 -7.41 22.60 -2.52
CA VAL A 463 -6.16 23.14 -1.97
C VAL A 463 -4.98 22.23 -2.29
N LEU A 464 -5.16 20.92 -2.16
CA LEU A 464 -4.13 19.93 -2.49
C LEU A 464 -3.76 20.01 -3.97
N TYR A 465 -4.73 20.04 -4.89
CA TYR A 465 -4.47 20.05 -6.33
C TYR A 465 -3.83 21.38 -6.78
N ASP A 466 -4.26 22.52 -6.22
CA ASP A 466 -3.58 23.79 -6.48
C ASP A 466 -2.14 23.81 -5.94
N THR A 467 -1.90 23.21 -4.76
CA THR A 467 -0.56 23.04 -4.19
C THR A 467 0.33 22.18 -5.09
N ILE A 468 -0.21 21.07 -5.61
CA ILE A 468 0.50 20.19 -6.56
C ILE A 468 0.87 20.98 -7.83
N GLY A 469 -0.08 21.68 -8.43
CA GLY A 469 0.16 22.47 -9.64
C GLY A 469 1.18 23.59 -9.44
N SER A 470 1.16 24.22 -8.25
CA SER A 470 2.06 25.32 -7.90
C SER A 470 3.48 24.81 -7.63
N ILE A 471 3.65 23.73 -6.86
CA ILE A 471 4.97 23.15 -6.55
C ILE A 471 5.61 22.51 -7.79
N ALA A 472 4.79 22.00 -8.72
CA ALA A 472 5.21 21.40 -9.99
C ALA A 472 5.66 22.44 -11.02
N GLU A 473 5.42 23.73 -10.78
CA GLU A 473 5.74 24.84 -11.68
C GLU A 473 5.15 24.65 -13.08
N LEU A 474 3.90 24.20 -13.17
CA LEU A 474 3.19 23.99 -14.43
C LEU A 474 2.89 25.33 -15.11
N ASP A 475 3.36 25.51 -16.34
CA ASP A 475 3.35 26.79 -17.08
C ASP A 475 2.65 26.74 -18.45
N GLY A 476 1.95 25.64 -18.75
CA GLY A 476 1.28 25.39 -20.04
C GLY A 476 2.20 24.80 -21.12
N THR A 477 3.51 24.66 -20.89
CA THR A 477 4.46 24.10 -21.87
C THR A 477 4.90 22.67 -21.54
N SER A 478 4.62 22.21 -20.34
CA SER A 478 5.03 20.91 -19.85
C SER A 478 4.00 19.82 -20.14
N VAL A 479 4.48 18.61 -20.40
CA VAL A 479 3.67 17.39 -20.38
C VAL A 479 3.58 16.90 -18.94
N LEU A 480 2.36 16.59 -18.49
CA LEU A 480 2.08 16.00 -17.20
C LEU A 480 1.87 14.49 -17.34
N LEU A 481 2.56 13.71 -16.49
CA LEU A 481 2.26 12.28 -16.27
C LEU A 481 1.56 12.15 -14.91
N ASP A 482 0.27 11.77 -14.91
CA ASP A 482 -0.55 11.49 -13.73
C ASP A 482 -0.62 9.98 -13.53
N ILE A 483 0.20 9.45 -12.61
CA ILE A 483 0.34 8.01 -12.34
C ILE A 483 -0.53 7.63 -11.15
N CYS A 484 -1.37 6.61 -11.32
CA CYS A 484 -2.46 6.24 -10.41
C CYS A 484 -3.53 7.34 -10.40
N CYS A 485 -4.00 7.74 -11.57
CA CYS A 485 -4.83 8.94 -11.71
C CYS A 485 -6.28 8.78 -11.23
N GLY A 486 -6.73 7.54 -10.91
CA GLY A 486 -8.11 7.27 -10.51
C GLY A 486 -9.10 7.78 -11.56
N THR A 487 -10.10 8.52 -11.14
CA THR A 487 -11.08 9.18 -12.03
C THR A 487 -10.55 10.45 -12.71
N GLY A 488 -9.23 10.65 -12.69
CA GLY A 488 -8.54 11.75 -13.38
C GLY A 488 -8.55 13.08 -12.64
N THR A 489 -8.89 13.10 -11.34
CA THR A 489 -9.16 14.35 -10.61
C THR A 489 -7.99 15.32 -10.58
N ILE A 490 -6.76 14.85 -10.41
CA ILE A 490 -5.56 15.71 -10.40
C ILE A 490 -5.26 16.19 -11.81
N GLY A 491 -5.09 15.28 -12.77
CA GLY A 491 -4.73 15.61 -14.14
C GLY A 491 -5.74 16.52 -14.82
N ILE A 492 -7.04 16.27 -14.66
CA ILE A 492 -8.15 17.08 -15.21
C ILE A 492 -8.17 18.48 -14.57
N SER A 493 -8.02 18.58 -13.25
CA SER A 493 -8.01 19.87 -12.55
C SER A 493 -6.83 20.76 -12.96
N LEU A 494 -5.70 20.14 -13.38
CA LEU A 494 -4.48 20.85 -13.77
C LEU A 494 -4.29 20.95 -15.30
N ALA A 495 -5.21 20.41 -16.10
CA ALA A 495 -5.06 20.32 -17.56
C ALA A 495 -4.85 21.68 -18.23
N ASP A 496 -5.51 22.72 -17.75
CA ASP A 496 -5.38 24.09 -18.28
C ASP A 496 -3.95 24.68 -18.06
N ARG A 497 -3.16 24.07 -17.16
CA ARG A 497 -1.76 24.45 -16.87
C ARG A 497 -0.75 23.56 -17.61
N CYS A 498 -1.20 22.66 -18.50
CA CYS A 498 -0.36 21.68 -19.17
C CYS A 498 -0.51 21.73 -20.70
N LEU A 499 0.56 21.42 -21.41
CA LEU A 499 0.50 21.19 -22.84
C LEU A 499 -0.31 19.91 -23.15
N LYS A 500 -0.06 18.86 -22.38
CA LYS A 500 -0.72 17.55 -22.50
C LYS A 500 -0.67 16.84 -21.14
N VAL A 501 -1.71 16.07 -20.86
CA VAL A 501 -1.79 15.19 -19.69
C VAL A 501 -1.91 13.74 -20.14
N TYR A 502 -1.07 12.87 -19.60
CA TYR A 502 -1.17 11.43 -19.76
C TYR A 502 -1.45 10.81 -18.38
N GLY A 503 -2.67 10.29 -18.20
CA GLY A 503 -3.08 9.57 -17.00
C GLY A 503 -2.92 8.05 -17.15
N VAL A 504 -2.60 7.36 -16.07
CA VAL A 504 -2.57 5.89 -16.01
C VAL A 504 -3.36 5.42 -14.80
N GLU A 505 -4.32 4.53 -15.05
CA GLU A 505 -5.15 3.94 -14.01
C GLU A 505 -5.30 2.43 -14.25
N MET A 506 -5.16 1.64 -13.17
CA MET A 506 -5.22 0.19 -13.25
C MET A 506 -6.66 -0.32 -13.34
N VAL A 507 -7.58 0.34 -12.63
CA VAL A 507 -8.99 -0.04 -12.59
C VAL A 507 -9.70 0.50 -13.83
N GLU A 508 -10.22 -0.41 -14.68
CA GLU A 508 -10.84 -0.06 -15.96
C GLU A 508 -11.99 0.95 -15.80
N LYS A 509 -12.87 0.73 -14.82
CA LYS A 509 -14.00 1.62 -14.53
C LYS A 509 -13.57 3.03 -14.16
N ALA A 510 -12.54 3.17 -13.31
CA ALA A 510 -12.01 4.48 -12.92
C ALA A 510 -11.33 5.18 -14.12
N ALA A 511 -10.64 4.42 -15.00
CA ALA A 511 -10.08 4.97 -16.22
C ALA A 511 -11.17 5.43 -17.22
N ASP A 512 -12.30 4.72 -17.29
CA ASP A 512 -13.46 5.13 -18.11
C ASP A 512 -14.12 6.38 -17.51
N ASP A 513 -14.32 6.43 -16.20
CA ASP A 513 -14.79 7.65 -15.52
C ASP A 513 -13.85 8.83 -15.82
N ALA A 514 -12.52 8.63 -15.79
CA ALA A 514 -11.55 9.67 -16.11
C ALA A 514 -11.69 10.19 -17.57
N ARG A 515 -11.93 9.30 -18.54
CA ARG A 515 -12.18 9.70 -19.95
C ARG A 515 -13.47 10.50 -20.08
N HIS A 516 -14.56 10.02 -19.48
CA HIS A 516 -15.83 10.76 -19.47
C HIS A 516 -15.69 12.11 -18.78
N ASN A 517 -14.95 12.17 -17.65
CA ASN A 517 -14.71 13.42 -16.94
C ASN A 517 -13.89 14.41 -17.78
N ALA A 518 -12.92 13.96 -18.56
CA ALA A 518 -12.19 14.82 -19.49
C ALA A 518 -13.10 15.35 -20.60
N ASP A 519 -13.90 14.48 -21.24
CA ASP A 519 -14.83 14.82 -22.30
C ASP A 519 -15.93 15.79 -21.82
N ASP A 520 -16.55 15.53 -20.67
CA ASP A 520 -17.61 16.36 -20.08
C ASP A 520 -17.11 17.77 -19.70
N ASN A 521 -15.81 17.93 -19.41
CA ASN A 521 -15.19 19.22 -19.17
C ASN A 521 -14.59 19.87 -20.43
N GLY A 522 -14.77 19.28 -21.61
CA GLY A 522 -14.31 19.81 -22.90
C GLY A 522 -12.78 19.85 -23.04
N LEU A 523 -12.05 18.93 -22.41
CA LEU A 523 -10.60 18.89 -22.41
C LEU A 523 -10.10 17.92 -23.49
N ASP A 524 -9.41 18.44 -24.51
CA ASP A 524 -8.84 17.70 -25.65
C ASP A 524 -7.34 17.35 -25.44
N ASN A 525 -6.75 17.87 -24.38
CA ASN A 525 -5.35 17.68 -24.07
C ASN A 525 -5.08 16.57 -23.03
N ILE A 526 -6.03 15.64 -22.81
CA ILE A 526 -5.90 14.53 -21.86
C ILE A 526 -5.97 13.19 -22.61
N VAL A 527 -5.12 12.24 -22.21
CA VAL A 527 -5.16 10.85 -22.68
C VAL A 527 -5.00 9.92 -21.49
N ILE A 528 -5.96 9.00 -21.29
CA ILE A 528 -5.98 8.04 -20.19
C ILE A 528 -5.65 6.63 -20.69
N PHE A 529 -4.61 6.03 -20.12
CA PHE A 529 -4.20 4.65 -20.35
C PHE A 529 -4.78 3.76 -19.24
N THR A 530 -5.44 2.67 -19.63
CA THR A 530 -5.90 1.65 -18.67
C THR A 530 -4.83 0.59 -18.50
N GLY A 531 -4.62 0.12 -17.26
CA GLY A 531 -3.72 -0.95 -16.91
C GLY A 531 -2.67 -0.53 -15.89
N LYS A 532 -1.88 -1.50 -15.45
CA LYS A 532 -0.86 -1.26 -14.41
C LYS A 532 0.16 -0.24 -14.88
N ALA A 533 0.54 0.67 -13.98
CA ALA A 533 1.50 1.73 -14.26
C ALA A 533 2.84 1.16 -14.78
N GLU A 534 3.35 0.05 -14.18
CA GLU A 534 4.58 -0.60 -14.60
C GLU A 534 4.56 -1.14 -16.04
N GLU A 535 3.40 -1.52 -16.55
CA GLU A 535 3.22 -2.02 -17.93
C GLU A 535 3.16 -0.87 -18.93
N ASN A 536 2.56 0.26 -18.55
CA ASN A 536 2.40 1.44 -19.39
C ASN A 536 3.64 2.37 -19.42
N MET A 537 4.59 2.23 -18.46
CA MET A 537 5.74 3.14 -18.34
C MET A 537 6.57 3.28 -19.61
N GLN A 538 6.74 2.22 -20.41
CA GLN A 538 7.54 2.30 -21.65
C GLN A 538 6.86 3.17 -22.70
N VAL A 539 5.55 3.04 -22.85
CA VAL A 539 4.76 3.86 -23.78
C VAL A 539 4.76 5.32 -23.35
N LEU A 540 4.55 5.57 -22.04
CA LEU A 540 4.59 6.92 -21.49
C LEU A 540 5.94 7.61 -21.71
N ILE A 541 7.07 6.91 -21.46
CA ILE A 541 8.42 7.45 -21.70
C ILE A 541 8.59 7.84 -23.16
N GLN A 542 8.03 7.08 -24.12
CA GLN A 542 8.09 7.44 -25.55
C GLN A 542 7.32 8.73 -25.84
N HIS A 543 6.14 8.93 -25.26
CA HIS A 543 5.35 10.16 -25.41
C HIS A 543 6.02 11.39 -24.77
N CYS A 544 6.88 11.18 -23.79
CA CYS A 544 7.60 12.24 -23.07
C CYS A 544 8.97 12.58 -23.68
N GLN A 545 9.38 11.92 -24.77
CA GLN A 545 10.66 12.21 -25.40
C GLN A 545 10.71 13.65 -25.95
N LYS A 546 11.79 14.38 -25.63
CA LYS A 546 12.08 15.74 -26.11
C LYS A 546 11.12 16.84 -25.60
N VAL A 547 10.25 16.55 -24.65
CA VAL A 547 9.33 17.53 -24.05
C VAL A 547 9.63 17.63 -22.57
N ASN A 548 9.59 18.86 -22.00
CA ASN A 548 9.66 19.03 -20.55
C ASN A 548 8.52 18.26 -19.89
N THR A 549 8.88 17.33 -19.00
CA THR A 549 7.90 16.41 -18.39
C THR A 549 7.93 16.56 -16.88
N VAL A 550 6.75 16.68 -16.30
CA VAL A 550 6.53 16.64 -14.85
C VAL A 550 5.75 15.37 -14.54
N GLY A 551 6.21 14.60 -13.57
CA GLY A 551 5.47 13.46 -13.05
C GLY A 551 4.68 13.86 -11.81
N ILE A 552 3.46 13.35 -11.67
CA ILE A 552 2.70 13.33 -10.42
C ILE A 552 2.39 11.87 -10.10
N VAL A 553 2.56 11.49 -8.86
CA VAL A 553 2.17 10.17 -8.36
C VAL A 553 1.38 10.35 -7.07
N ASP A 554 0.17 9.77 -7.02
CA ASP A 554 -0.69 9.70 -5.84
C ASP A 554 -1.06 8.22 -5.60
N PRO A 555 -0.12 7.40 -5.11
CA PRO A 555 -0.33 5.98 -4.94
C PRO A 555 -1.17 5.67 -3.69
N PRO A 556 -1.78 4.46 -3.61
CA PRO A 556 -2.41 3.99 -2.39
C PRO A 556 -1.40 3.88 -1.22
N ARG A 557 -1.88 3.66 0.00
CA ARG A 557 -1.06 3.55 1.23
C ARG A 557 0.14 2.60 1.11
N ALA A 558 0.03 1.52 0.35
CA ALA A 558 1.13 0.59 0.09
C ALA A 558 2.32 1.24 -0.65
N GLY A 559 2.12 2.40 -1.28
CA GLY A 559 3.10 3.09 -2.11
C GLY A 559 3.22 2.51 -3.52
N LEU A 560 4.17 3.03 -4.30
CA LEU A 560 4.43 2.60 -5.67
C LEU A 560 5.12 1.23 -5.74
N ASN A 561 4.74 0.44 -6.73
CA ASN A 561 5.51 -0.73 -7.14
C ASN A 561 6.95 -0.32 -7.57
N GLY A 562 7.95 -1.13 -7.23
CA GLY A 562 9.34 -0.86 -7.58
C GLY A 562 9.59 -0.66 -9.07
N ASN A 563 8.85 -1.35 -9.94
CA ASN A 563 8.98 -1.21 -11.39
C ASN A 563 8.50 0.16 -11.89
N VAL A 564 7.51 0.77 -11.24
CA VAL A 564 7.08 2.15 -11.52
C VAL A 564 8.20 3.14 -11.17
N VAL A 565 8.82 2.99 -9.98
CA VAL A 565 9.98 3.80 -9.58
C VAL A 565 11.13 3.67 -10.59
N PHE A 566 11.40 2.46 -11.08
CA PHE A 566 12.44 2.25 -12.12
C PHE A 566 12.06 2.90 -13.46
N GLY A 567 10.78 2.90 -13.82
CA GLY A 567 10.26 3.58 -15.00
C GLY A 567 10.41 5.10 -14.92
N LEU A 568 9.98 5.70 -13.81
CA LEU A 568 10.12 7.14 -13.54
C LEU A 568 11.58 7.60 -13.66
N ARG A 569 12.52 6.82 -13.10
CA ARG A 569 13.95 7.12 -13.20
C ARG A 569 14.50 7.04 -14.63
N LYS A 570 13.94 6.20 -15.48
CA LYS A 570 14.34 6.09 -16.91
C LYS A 570 13.79 7.19 -17.80
N CYS A 571 12.83 7.98 -17.33
CA CYS A 571 12.26 9.09 -18.08
C CYS A 571 13.19 10.31 -17.98
N ASP A 572 14.23 10.38 -18.81
CA ASP A 572 15.30 11.38 -18.72
C ASP A 572 14.80 12.83 -18.86
N ASN A 573 13.67 13.06 -19.57
CA ASN A 573 13.08 14.39 -19.70
C ASN A 573 12.22 14.82 -18.50
N MET A 574 11.97 13.91 -17.55
CA MET A 574 11.30 14.22 -16.30
C MET A 574 12.30 14.82 -15.33
N LYS A 575 12.29 16.14 -15.22
CA LYS A 575 13.13 16.85 -14.27
C LYS A 575 12.51 16.89 -12.87
N HIS A 576 11.21 17.07 -12.81
CA HIS A 576 10.44 17.21 -11.58
C HIS A 576 9.45 16.04 -11.45
N LEU A 577 9.34 15.55 -10.22
CA LEU A 577 8.37 14.52 -9.82
C LEU A 577 7.72 15.00 -8.52
N VAL A 578 6.41 15.17 -8.52
CA VAL A 578 5.61 15.44 -7.33
C VAL A 578 5.08 14.12 -6.81
N TYR A 579 5.41 13.80 -5.58
CA TYR A 579 4.88 12.63 -4.87
C TYR A 579 3.89 13.10 -3.82
N VAL A 580 2.66 12.62 -3.89
CA VAL A 580 1.60 12.84 -2.91
C VAL A 580 1.48 11.58 -2.04
N SER A 581 1.27 11.73 -0.75
CA SER A 581 1.16 10.58 0.16
C SER A 581 0.27 10.88 1.35
N CYS A 582 -0.77 10.04 1.51
CA CYS A 582 -1.61 10.01 2.72
C CYS A 582 -0.96 9.25 3.88
N ASP A 583 0.10 8.46 3.61
CA ASP A 583 0.93 7.78 4.60
C ASP A 583 2.43 8.02 4.32
N PRO A 584 2.96 9.17 4.78
CA PRO A 584 4.35 9.53 4.54
C PRO A 584 5.36 8.53 5.13
N ASN A 585 5.02 7.85 6.23
CA ASN A 585 5.92 6.88 6.87
C ASN A 585 6.13 5.66 5.97
N ASN A 586 5.06 5.13 5.37
CA ASN A 586 5.14 4.03 4.40
C ASN A 586 5.77 4.47 3.07
N ALA A 587 5.55 5.72 2.65
CA ALA A 587 6.12 6.25 1.41
C ALA A 587 7.65 6.43 1.46
N VAL A 588 8.26 6.51 2.64
CA VAL A 588 9.74 6.66 2.81
C VAL A 588 10.51 5.60 2.01
N LYS A 589 10.02 4.36 1.90
CA LYS A 589 10.65 3.32 1.10
C LYS A 589 10.74 3.68 -0.39
N ASN A 590 9.71 4.34 -0.93
CA ASN A 590 9.73 4.84 -2.31
C ASN A 590 10.65 6.06 -2.45
N PHE A 591 10.63 6.98 -1.50
CA PHE A 591 11.54 8.15 -1.48
C PHE A 591 13.01 7.71 -1.49
N ILE A 592 13.35 6.71 -0.68
CA ILE A 592 14.68 6.09 -0.68
C ILE A 592 15.00 5.46 -2.03
N SER A 593 14.05 4.74 -2.64
CA SER A 593 14.24 4.08 -3.94
C SER A 593 14.45 5.08 -5.07
N LEU A 594 13.76 6.23 -5.05
CA LEU A 594 13.98 7.34 -5.97
C LEU A 594 15.40 7.91 -5.85
N GLY A 595 15.93 8.01 -4.61
CA GLY A 595 17.24 8.60 -4.32
C GLY A 595 18.42 7.60 -4.32
N ARG A 596 18.24 6.30 -4.62
CA ARG A 596 19.33 5.31 -4.68
C ARG A 596 20.31 5.63 -5.81
N PRO A 597 21.63 5.35 -5.65
CA PRO A 597 22.62 5.54 -6.71
C PRO A 597 22.31 4.68 -7.93
N GLN A 598 22.89 5.00 -9.06
CA GLN A 598 22.76 4.20 -10.27
C GLN A 598 23.33 2.78 -10.07
N SER A 599 22.62 1.79 -10.59
CA SER A 599 23.02 0.39 -10.54
C SER A 599 22.42 -0.40 -11.72
N LYS A 600 22.67 -1.71 -11.80
CA LYS A 600 22.01 -2.58 -12.77
C LYS A 600 20.49 -2.54 -12.67
N GLN A 601 19.95 -2.41 -11.47
CA GLN A 601 18.51 -2.34 -11.18
C GLN A 601 17.98 -0.91 -11.29
N TYR A 602 18.67 0.07 -10.68
CA TYR A 602 18.28 1.48 -10.64
C TYR A 602 18.99 2.23 -11.77
N LYS A 603 18.39 2.19 -12.98
CA LYS A 603 18.88 2.94 -14.15
C LYS A 603 18.37 4.37 -14.12
N GLY A 604 19.05 5.28 -14.84
CA GLY A 604 18.75 6.71 -14.87
C GLY A 604 19.22 7.44 -13.61
N GLU A 605 19.35 8.73 -13.72
CA GLU A 605 19.74 9.59 -12.59
C GLU A 605 18.69 9.53 -11.47
N PHE A 606 19.16 9.58 -10.23
CA PHE A 606 18.28 9.57 -9.08
C PHE A 606 17.61 10.93 -8.84
N PHE A 607 16.59 10.92 -8.00
CA PHE A 607 15.87 12.11 -7.58
C PHE A 607 16.24 12.49 -6.14
N ILE A 608 16.24 13.79 -5.87
CA ILE A 608 16.44 14.37 -4.54
C ILE A 608 15.22 15.21 -4.15
N PRO A 609 14.83 15.22 -2.87
CA PRO A 609 13.73 16.08 -2.43
C PRO A 609 14.17 17.55 -2.38
N LEU A 610 13.38 18.45 -2.94
CA LEU A 610 13.61 19.88 -2.90
C LEU A 610 12.76 20.58 -1.87
N ARG A 611 11.44 20.27 -1.87
CA ARG A 611 10.42 20.97 -1.11
C ARG A 611 9.33 20.02 -0.69
N ALA A 612 8.82 20.17 0.51
CA ALA A 612 7.74 19.37 1.05
C ALA A 612 6.67 20.26 1.68
N ILE A 613 5.41 19.99 1.40
CA ILE A 613 4.26 20.75 1.88
C ILE A 613 3.25 19.77 2.44
N PRO A 614 3.02 19.72 3.76
CA PRO A 614 1.90 18.99 4.33
C PRO A 614 0.59 19.74 4.06
N VAL A 615 -0.49 19.01 3.78
CA VAL A 615 -1.83 19.56 3.55
C VAL A 615 -2.83 18.81 4.43
N ASP A 616 -3.63 19.53 5.22
CA ASP A 616 -4.63 18.90 6.08
C ASP A 616 -5.92 18.57 5.31
N LEU A 617 -6.05 17.34 4.83
CA LEU A 617 -7.30 16.81 4.25
C LEU A 617 -8.26 16.23 5.28
N PHE A 618 -7.77 15.90 6.48
CA PHE A 618 -8.48 15.09 7.47
C PHE A 618 -8.54 15.77 8.85
N PRO A 619 -9.18 16.97 8.98
CA PRO A 619 -9.37 17.59 10.29
C PRO A 619 -9.90 16.62 11.33
N HIS A 620 -9.50 16.81 12.60
CA HIS A 620 -9.81 15.98 13.78
C HIS A 620 -9.12 14.61 13.80
N THR A 621 -8.33 14.25 12.79
CA THR A 621 -7.55 13.01 12.74
C THR A 621 -6.04 13.29 12.68
N PRO A 622 -5.15 12.34 12.98
CA PRO A 622 -3.71 12.54 12.83
C PRO A 622 -3.23 12.58 11.37
N HIS A 623 -4.06 12.14 10.43
CA HIS A 623 -3.69 12.00 9.02
C HIS A 623 -3.59 13.35 8.30
N PHE A 624 -2.70 13.41 7.31
CA PHE A 624 -2.51 14.55 6.39
C PHE A 624 -1.92 14.04 5.08
N GLU A 625 -2.04 14.82 4.03
CA GLU A 625 -1.35 14.56 2.77
C GLU A 625 0.02 15.26 2.77
N LEU A 626 1.06 14.55 2.37
CA LEU A 626 2.38 15.12 2.20
C LEU A 626 2.72 15.24 0.71
N VAL A 627 2.84 16.46 0.22
CA VAL A 627 3.26 16.75 -1.15
C VAL A 627 4.75 17.01 -1.15
N ILE A 628 5.52 16.20 -1.88
CA ILE A 628 6.98 16.39 -2.01
C ILE A 628 7.35 16.59 -3.47
N LEU A 629 8.07 17.69 -3.75
CA LEU A 629 8.74 17.88 -5.01
C LEU A 629 10.12 17.23 -4.98
N PHE A 630 10.33 16.29 -5.89
CA PHE A 630 11.63 15.72 -6.19
C PHE A 630 12.19 16.31 -7.47
N GLU A 631 13.49 16.60 -7.49
CA GLU A 631 14.23 17.02 -8.68
C GLU A 631 15.23 15.94 -9.08
N ARG A 632 15.40 15.72 -10.38
CA ARG A 632 16.43 14.83 -10.91
C ARG A 632 17.81 15.40 -10.62
N TRP A 633 18.71 14.55 -10.11
CA TRP A 633 20.05 14.95 -9.72
C TRP A 633 20.84 15.47 -10.91
N GLU A 634 21.43 16.65 -10.75
CA GLU A 634 22.39 17.27 -11.66
C GLU A 634 23.66 17.64 -10.87
N GLU A 635 24.67 16.77 -10.92
CA GLU A 635 25.90 16.93 -10.11
C GLU A 635 26.54 18.32 -10.25
N ARG A 636 26.68 18.84 -11.48
CA ARG A 636 27.30 20.15 -11.75
C ARG A 636 26.52 21.30 -11.12
N LYS A 637 25.20 21.27 -11.19
CA LYS A 637 24.27 22.24 -10.61
C LYS A 637 24.45 22.29 -9.10
N TRP A 638 24.32 21.13 -8.46
CA TRP A 638 24.30 21.02 -7.01
C TRP A 638 25.71 21.26 -6.40
N ARG A 639 26.77 20.80 -7.06
CA ARG A 639 28.16 21.11 -6.65
C ARG A 639 28.37 22.63 -6.59
N ARG A 640 27.98 23.38 -7.65
CA ARG A 640 28.09 24.84 -7.70
C ARG A 640 27.29 25.49 -6.58
N ILE A 641 26.03 25.11 -6.37
CA ILE A 641 25.17 25.67 -5.32
C ILE A 641 25.76 25.44 -3.92
N MET A 642 26.29 24.27 -3.66
CA MET A 642 26.95 23.97 -2.38
C MET A 642 28.24 24.80 -2.20
N GLU A 643 29.07 24.93 -3.22
CA GLU A 643 30.31 25.75 -3.16
C GLU A 643 30.01 27.23 -2.93
N GLU A 644 29.01 27.78 -3.61
CA GLU A 644 28.58 29.19 -3.41
C GLU A 644 28.02 29.37 -1.98
N GLY A 645 27.17 28.48 -1.51
CA GLY A 645 26.61 28.55 -0.19
C GLY A 645 27.64 28.39 0.94
N TRP A 646 28.67 27.55 0.79
CA TRP A 646 29.75 27.45 1.76
C TRP A 646 30.61 28.75 1.82
N ARG A 647 30.78 29.46 0.69
CA ARG A 647 31.51 30.75 0.66
C ARG A 647 30.75 31.83 1.42
N GLU A 648 29.46 31.97 1.24
CA GLU A 648 28.62 32.93 1.95
C GLU A 648 28.67 32.73 3.47
N GLU A 649 28.71 31.49 3.96
CA GLU A 649 28.82 31.19 5.39
C GLU A 649 30.21 31.54 5.96
N THR A 650 31.28 31.37 5.19
CA THR A 650 32.65 31.76 5.61
C THR A 650 32.83 33.27 5.65
N ASP A 651 32.25 33.98 4.68
CA ASP A 651 32.32 35.44 4.63
C ASP A 651 31.49 36.13 5.73
N SER A 652 30.32 35.54 6.10
CA SER A 652 29.48 36.03 7.20
C SER A 652 30.09 35.76 8.58
N SER A 653 30.83 34.66 8.75
CA SER A 653 31.50 34.34 10.02
C SER A 653 32.72 35.20 10.29
N ASP A 654 33.40 35.69 9.25
CA ASP A 654 34.53 36.62 9.39
C ASP A 654 34.11 38.05 9.80
N SER A 655 32.85 38.44 9.54
CA SER A 655 32.29 39.73 9.99
C SER A 655 31.96 39.78 11.49
N ASP A 656 31.61 38.63 12.10
CA ASP A 656 31.22 38.53 13.52
C ASP A 656 32.41 38.26 14.47
N ILE A 657 33.57 37.82 13.94
CA ILE A 657 34.74 37.49 14.76
C ILE A 657 35.53 38.74 15.17
N LYS A 658 35.26 39.93 14.61
CA LYS A 658 36.02 41.19 14.94
C LYS A 658 35.63 41.85 16.26
N ASN A 659 34.68 41.29 17.03
CA ASN A 659 34.18 41.92 18.27
C ASN A 659 34.19 41.03 19.54
N ILE A 660 34.99 39.94 19.60
CA ILE A 660 35.13 39.18 20.84
C ILE A 660 36.60 38.94 21.14
N GLU A 661 37.15 39.80 22.00
CA GLU A 661 38.43 39.56 22.69
C GLU A 661 38.22 38.63 23.89
N GLY A 662 39.02 37.51 23.93
CA GLY A 662 39.40 36.72 25.11
C GLY A 662 38.74 35.35 25.26
N PRO A 663 39.38 34.45 26.07
CA PRO A 663 40.61 33.72 25.76
C PRO A 663 40.40 32.20 25.51
N SER A 664 41.31 31.69 24.68
CA SER A 664 41.82 30.29 24.58
C SER A 664 41.09 29.15 25.28
N GLN A 665 40.53 28.24 24.53
CA GLN A 665 40.75 26.79 24.47
C GLN A 665 39.70 26.13 23.59
N ILE A 666 40.07 25.80 22.35
CA ILE A 666 39.27 24.90 21.48
C ILE A 666 40.04 23.58 21.41
N PRO A 667 39.38 22.44 21.74
CA PRO A 667 39.98 21.12 21.57
C PRO A 667 40.09 20.79 20.07
N SER A 668 41.30 20.48 19.66
CA SER A 668 41.62 19.93 18.34
C SER A 668 41.05 18.54 18.20
N HIS A 669 39.88 18.37 17.58
CA HIS A 669 39.54 17.10 16.91
C HIS A 669 38.34 17.29 15.95
N LYS A 670 38.63 16.91 14.70
CA LYS A 670 37.79 16.69 13.53
C LYS A 670 37.73 17.83 12.50
N ARG A 671 38.86 18.10 11.86
CA ARG A 671 38.84 18.53 10.45
C ARG A 671 38.56 17.30 9.60
N VAL A 672 37.39 17.23 8.99
CA VAL A 672 37.15 16.32 7.87
C VAL A 672 37.80 16.96 6.66
N VAL A 673 39.01 16.50 6.32
CA VAL A 673 39.73 16.93 5.11
C VAL A 673 39.09 16.19 3.93
N CYS A 674 38.28 16.87 3.14
CA CYS A 674 37.91 16.40 1.80
C CYS A 674 39.14 16.50 0.90
N THR A 675 39.85 15.39 0.70
CA THR A 675 40.92 15.29 -0.29
C THR A 675 40.30 15.17 -1.67
N ILE A 676 40.26 16.30 -2.40
CA ILE A 676 39.91 16.29 -3.81
C ILE A 676 41.12 15.78 -4.58
N HIS A 677 41.02 14.55 -5.11
CA HIS A 677 42.02 14.09 -6.09
C HIS A 677 41.75 14.80 -7.42
N GLN A 678 42.64 15.72 -7.76
CA GLN A 678 42.77 16.24 -9.13
C GLN A 678 43.28 15.09 -10.04
N PRO A 679 42.68 14.83 -11.19
CA PRO A 679 43.32 13.98 -12.19
C PRO A 679 44.47 14.76 -12.83
N THR A 680 45.69 14.29 -12.60
CA THR A 680 46.87 14.70 -13.35
C THR A 680 46.70 14.31 -14.80
N CYS A 681 46.62 15.31 -15.70
CA CYS A 681 46.90 15.11 -17.10
C CYS A 681 48.37 14.75 -17.26
N ILE A 682 48.65 13.56 -17.79
CA ILE A 682 49.95 13.21 -18.38
C ILE A 682 49.73 13.02 -19.88
N GLY A 683 50.43 13.81 -20.66
CA GLY A 683 50.99 13.75 -21.96
C GLY A 683 50.22 13.11 -23.14
#